data_fc9c972552522f19b8f5828b8e5f7007
#
_entry.id   fc9c972552522f19b8f5828b8e5f7007
#
_cell.length_a   1.000
_cell.length_b   1.000
_cell.length_c   1.000
_cell.angle_alpha   90.00
_cell.angle_beta   90.00
_cell.angle_gamma   90.00
#
_symmetry.space_group_name_H-M   'P 1'
#
loop_
_entity.id
_entity.type
_entity.pdbx_description
1 polymer ?
#
loop_
_entity_poly.entity_id
_entity_poly.type
_entity_poly.pdbx_seq_one_letter_code
_entity_poly.pdbx_strand_id
1 'polypeptide(L)'
;MKSGLLLACLLCAASMTSVAQNIKKMNAVRTESAPKIDGVLDDEVWSKAVAANEFAELRPVPGRIESREKGTEIKILYDNSAIYVSARMFDHPDSIARELVTRDRVGNSDFIGIIFDTYLDRINGLGFYVTAAGSQYDAKYSQTGNEDDNWNAVWDSEVKIDKLGWTAEFKIPYSALRFANKDIQTWGINMTRRRQKINHQSCWNFVDPKVNGFINQEGELHGIANIKSPVRLSFSPYVSSSVNNYPYNLPGVKNTTGSFNGGMDVKYGINQSFTLDMTLVPDFGQVRSDNQVLNLTPFEVKFNENRQFFTEGTELFNKGDLFYSRRIGSFPSYSNDVYGQLQFGETVKDNPSESKLINATKVSGRTGKGLGIGVFNAVTNRAMATVVTASGQERMVETQPLTNYSILVLDQSLKNNSSVTLLNTNVLRQGSAYDANVSAFLFRLNNKKNKYHVEGEAKMSRRTSVTMDDTGYGYELEVGKQSGNFTWNIEQELTDDKFNPTDLGFFTNNNYLDHSLFMGYSKYTPGKWYLQYETWFEADHSQRFKPQAYQSFAANVGGWVKFKNFWSANMNIGRVFSGNDFYEARTTGRVFNAFSSTGINGSFNSNNAKKYNGGAYLSVRFQDSYGGFGLGTGFYQNYRVNNKLSFGTEVMVEPRYNYVNWVGKSSTNETIFSKYDRNTVESILDVKYAFTAKMGLNLRGRHYWSDRRNKSFFMLQNDGNLQENPGTEFINKHVNYNVFNIDMVYSWQFAPGSELSVTYKDVAEDYETLNREGYGRNFGRVIGRPQNNSLSFKVLYYLDYLQLKKRN
;
A
#
# COMPACT_ATOMS: atom_id res chain seq x y z
N MET A 1 26.89 43.98 -10.09
CA MET A 1 25.82 43.57 -10.99
C MET A 1 25.32 42.16 -10.63
N LYS A 2 24.70 41.99 -9.45
CA LYS A 2 24.15 40.68 -8.99
C LYS A 2 22.78 40.82 -8.30
N SER A 3 22.01 41.88 -8.55
CA SER A 3 20.75 42.11 -7.85
C SER A 3 19.53 42.34 -8.80
N GLY A 4 19.69 42.12 -10.11
CA GLY A 4 18.66 42.46 -11.12
C GLY A 4 17.86 41.31 -11.68
N LEU A 5 18.17 40.03 -11.37
CA LEU A 5 17.52 38.88 -12.02
C LEU A 5 16.38 38.27 -11.19
N LEU A 6 16.23 38.63 -9.94
CA LEU A 6 15.19 38.08 -9.05
C LEU A 6 13.85 38.86 -9.10
N LEU A 7 13.79 40.01 -9.73
CA LEU A 7 12.58 40.86 -9.75
C LEU A 7 11.77 40.79 -11.05
N ALA A 8 12.25 40.14 -12.08
CA ALA A 8 11.57 40.05 -13.39
C ALA A 8 10.56 38.87 -13.51
N CYS A 9 10.58 37.92 -12.61
CA CYS A 9 9.62 36.79 -12.62
C CYS A 9 8.29 37.04 -11.87
N LEU A 10 8.14 38.20 -11.24
CA LEU A 10 6.98 38.48 -10.36
C LEU A 10 5.85 39.33 -11.00
N LEU A 11 5.93 39.71 -12.28
CA LEU A 11 5.01 40.69 -12.86
C LEU A 11 4.19 40.22 -14.08
N CYS A 12 3.97 38.91 -14.27
CA CYS A 12 2.94 38.42 -15.21
C CYS A 12 1.74 37.81 -14.47
N ALA A 13 1.09 38.63 -13.64
CA ALA A 13 -0.24 38.30 -13.10
C ALA A 13 -1.30 38.68 -14.13
N ALA A 14 -1.53 37.87 -15.15
CA ALA A 14 -2.73 37.96 -15.96
C ALA A 14 -3.95 37.57 -15.10
N SER A 15 -4.85 38.51 -14.89
CA SER A 15 -6.15 38.37 -14.25
C SER A 15 -7.02 37.42 -15.07
N MET A 16 -6.93 36.10 -14.79
CA MET A 16 -7.94 35.14 -15.20
C MET A 16 -9.06 35.17 -14.16
N THR A 17 -10.25 35.56 -14.59
CA THR A 17 -11.50 35.44 -13.83
C THR A 17 -11.67 33.98 -13.42
N SER A 18 -11.42 33.69 -12.15
CA SER A 18 -11.72 32.40 -11.55
C SER A 18 -13.23 32.30 -11.42
N VAL A 19 -13.88 31.48 -12.25
CA VAL A 19 -15.25 31.03 -11.99
C VAL A 19 -15.17 30.24 -10.67
N ALA A 20 -15.74 30.80 -9.60
CA ALA A 20 -15.87 30.08 -8.34
C ALA A 20 -16.70 28.82 -8.63
N GLN A 21 -16.17 27.65 -8.33
CA GLN A 21 -16.89 26.38 -8.46
C GLN A 21 -18.12 26.46 -7.55
N ASN A 22 -19.31 26.32 -8.15
CA ASN A 22 -20.57 26.45 -7.42
C ASN A 22 -20.75 25.17 -6.56
N ILE A 23 -20.54 25.27 -5.24
CA ILE A 23 -20.67 24.16 -4.31
C ILE A 23 -22.16 23.82 -4.21
N LYS A 24 -22.54 22.61 -4.65
CA LYS A 24 -23.90 22.10 -4.50
C LYS A 24 -24.24 21.85 -3.02
N LYS A 25 -25.52 22.09 -2.67
CA LYS A 25 -26.05 21.88 -1.33
C LYS A 25 -27.28 21.00 -1.39
N MET A 26 -27.41 20.11 -0.40
CA MET A 26 -28.61 19.31 -0.21
C MET A 26 -28.95 19.19 1.26
N ASN A 27 -30.20 18.84 1.57
CA ASN A 27 -30.66 18.64 2.94
C ASN A 27 -30.99 17.17 3.17
N ALA A 28 -30.50 16.62 4.29
CA ALA A 28 -31.04 15.40 4.87
C ALA A 28 -32.34 15.71 5.61
N VAL A 29 -33.30 14.78 5.56
CA VAL A 29 -34.60 14.93 6.20
C VAL A 29 -34.70 13.95 7.37
N ARG A 30 -35.14 14.42 8.52
CA ARG A 30 -35.38 13.56 9.68
C ARG A 30 -36.58 12.65 9.44
N THR A 31 -36.43 11.36 9.73
CA THR A 31 -37.52 10.38 9.67
C THR A 31 -37.85 9.85 11.08
N GLU A 32 -39.12 9.55 11.32
CA GLU A 32 -39.58 8.91 12.56
C GLU A 32 -39.56 7.37 12.47
N SER A 33 -39.62 6.83 11.25
CA SER A 33 -39.52 5.40 10.97
C SER A 33 -38.37 5.12 10.01
N ALA A 34 -37.54 4.15 10.34
CA ALA A 34 -36.46 3.71 9.47
C ALA A 34 -37.02 3.05 8.19
N PRO A 35 -36.50 3.38 6.99
CA PRO A 35 -36.87 2.64 5.79
C PRO A 35 -36.39 1.18 5.90
N LYS A 36 -37.07 0.30 5.19
CA LYS A 36 -36.64 -1.08 5.02
C LYS A 36 -35.53 -1.13 3.99
N ILE A 37 -34.43 -1.75 4.35
CA ILE A 37 -33.29 -1.89 3.44
C ILE A 37 -33.45 -3.20 2.65
N ASP A 38 -34.16 -3.15 1.53
CA ASP A 38 -34.43 -4.32 0.67
C ASP A 38 -34.20 -4.05 -0.83
N GLY A 39 -33.65 -2.88 -1.14
CA GLY A 39 -33.36 -2.44 -2.51
C GLY A 39 -34.57 -1.95 -3.27
N VAL A 40 -35.75 -1.82 -2.65
CA VAL A 40 -36.99 -1.32 -3.27
C VAL A 40 -37.33 0.05 -2.68
N LEU A 41 -37.39 1.08 -3.50
CA LEU A 41 -37.61 2.46 -3.07
C LEU A 41 -39.11 2.81 -2.94
N ASP A 42 -39.94 1.91 -2.36
CA ASP A 42 -41.38 2.06 -2.22
C ASP A 42 -41.84 2.54 -0.82
N ASP A 43 -40.91 2.62 0.13
CA ASP A 43 -41.23 3.19 1.44
C ASP A 43 -41.64 4.64 1.34
N GLU A 44 -42.81 4.99 1.93
CA GLU A 44 -43.39 6.34 1.90
C GLU A 44 -42.41 7.40 2.44
N VAL A 45 -41.58 7.04 3.38
CA VAL A 45 -40.60 7.97 4.00
C VAL A 45 -39.66 8.61 2.98
N TRP A 46 -39.33 7.92 1.87
CA TRP A 46 -38.52 8.47 0.81
C TRP A 46 -39.16 9.63 0.03
N SER A 47 -40.51 9.75 0.07
CA SER A 47 -41.21 10.85 -0.58
C SER A 47 -40.93 12.22 0.08
N LYS A 48 -40.52 12.21 1.36
CA LYS A 48 -40.21 13.42 2.15
C LYS A 48 -38.93 14.11 1.77
N ALA A 49 -37.97 13.38 1.15
CA ALA A 49 -36.65 13.90 0.78
C ALA A 49 -36.59 14.33 -0.68
N VAL A 50 -35.96 15.47 -0.92
CA VAL A 50 -35.67 15.96 -2.29
C VAL A 50 -34.47 15.20 -2.83
N ALA A 51 -34.60 14.74 -4.10
CA ALA A 51 -33.53 14.02 -4.76
C ALA A 51 -32.40 14.97 -5.20
N ALA A 52 -31.17 14.60 -4.88
CA ALA A 52 -29.97 15.14 -5.53
C ALA A 52 -29.81 14.52 -6.92
N ASN A 53 -29.65 15.33 -7.94
CA ASN A 53 -29.55 14.94 -9.33
C ASN A 53 -28.49 15.78 -10.09
N GLU A 54 -28.50 15.72 -11.42
CA GLU A 54 -27.56 16.46 -12.28
C GLU A 54 -26.09 16.14 -11.97
N PHE A 55 -25.74 14.86 -11.96
CA PHE A 55 -24.36 14.41 -11.81
C PHE A 55 -23.53 14.87 -13.00
N ALA A 56 -22.34 15.38 -12.73
CA ALA A 56 -21.35 15.77 -13.72
C ALA A 56 -20.29 14.69 -13.90
N GLU A 57 -19.97 14.41 -15.14
CA GLU A 57 -18.97 13.39 -15.50
C GLU A 57 -17.57 13.82 -14.99
N LEU A 58 -16.91 12.93 -14.29
CA LEU A 58 -15.50 13.04 -13.88
C LEU A 58 -14.59 12.52 -15.01
N ARG A 59 -15.00 11.42 -15.64
CA ARG A 59 -14.28 10.78 -16.74
C ARG A 59 -15.24 9.95 -17.62
N PRO A 60 -15.03 9.86 -18.94
CA PRO A 60 -13.86 10.35 -19.69
C PRO A 60 -13.97 11.81 -20.15
N VAL A 61 -15.11 12.49 -20.00
CA VAL A 61 -15.34 13.87 -20.46
C VAL A 61 -15.69 14.74 -19.25
N PRO A 62 -14.70 15.30 -18.55
CA PRO A 62 -14.94 16.05 -17.31
C PRO A 62 -15.93 17.20 -17.52
N GLY A 63 -16.92 17.31 -16.60
CA GLY A 63 -17.91 18.38 -16.54
C GLY A 63 -19.16 18.17 -17.40
N ARG A 64 -19.26 17.09 -18.18
CA ARG A 64 -20.47 16.77 -18.94
C ARG A 64 -21.56 16.27 -18.00
N ILE A 65 -22.76 16.90 -18.03
CA ILE A 65 -23.89 16.49 -17.20
C ILE A 65 -24.52 15.20 -17.76
N GLU A 66 -24.93 14.29 -16.87
CA GLU A 66 -25.68 13.07 -17.23
C GLU A 66 -27.01 13.43 -17.92
N SER A 67 -27.39 12.64 -18.92
CA SER A 67 -28.74 12.78 -19.51
C SER A 67 -29.80 12.28 -18.53
N ARG A 68 -31.01 12.83 -18.56
CA ARG A 68 -32.11 12.42 -17.68
C ARG A 68 -32.43 10.93 -17.76
N GLU A 69 -32.38 10.35 -18.96
CA GLU A 69 -32.67 8.92 -19.21
C GLU A 69 -31.61 7.99 -18.55
N LYS A 70 -30.43 8.50 -18.23
CA LYS A 70 -29.31 7.77 -17.64
C LYS A 70 -28.81 8.45 -16.36
N GLY A 71 -29.69 9.28 -15.77
CA GLY A 71 -29.38 10.08 -14.62
C GLY A 71 -29.30 9.27 -13.33
N THR A 72 -28.88 9.96 -12.30
CA THR A 72 -28.76 9.43 -10.93
C THR A 72 -29.59 10.33 -10.02
N GLU A 73 -30.38 9.70 -9.15
CA GLU A 73 -31.17 10.39 -8.12
C GLU A 73 -30.83 9.79 -6.76
N ILE A 74 -30.47 10.64 -5.80
CA ILE A 74 -30.10 10.21 -4.44
C ILE A 74 -30.89 11.04 -3.43
N LYS A 75 -31.47 10.36 -2.45
CA LYS A 75 -32.17 10.99 -1.31
C LYS A 75 -31.52 10.56 -0.01
N ILE A 76 -31.52 11.46 0.98
CA ILE A 76 -30.91 11.21 2.28
C ILE A 76 -31.93 11.47 3.38
N LEU A 77 -32.13 10.46 4.24
CA LEU A 77 -32.87 10.54 5.47
C LEU A 77 -31.96 10.25 6.65
N TYR A 78 -32.37 10.65 7.84
CA TYR A 78 -31.68 10.31 9.07
C TYR A 78 -32.63 10.20 10.26
N ASP A 79 -32.23 9.42 11.26
CA ASP A 79 -32.89 9.34 12.56
C ASP A 79 -31.84 9.48 13.69
N ASN A 80 -32.13 8.99 14.89
CA ASN A 80 -31.20 9.02 16.02
C ASN A 80 -30.12 7.91 15.95
N SER A 81 -30.19 6.96 14.99
CA SER A 81 -29.36 5.77 14.94
C SER A 81 -28.46 5.71 13.70
N ALA A 82 -28.93 6.23 12.58
CA ALA A 82 -28.27 6.05 11.28
C ALA A 82 -28.62 7.17 10.29
N ILE A 83 -27.80 7.23 9.23
CA ILE A 83 -28.13 7.88 7.95
C ILE A 83 -28.62 6.81 7.00
N TYR A 84 -29.69 7.12 6.28
CA TYR A 84 -30.26 6.29 5.24
C TYR A 84 -30.10 6.98 3.89
N VAL A 85 -29.68 6.23 2.89
CA VAL A 85 -29.51 6.74 1.53
C VAL A 85 -30.27 5.84 0.57
N SER A 86 -31.16 6.43 -0.24
CA SER A 86 -31.72 5.75 -1.42
C SER A 86 -31.06 6.30 -2.68
N ALA A 87 -30.75 5.42 -3.61
CA ALA A 87 -30.15 5.76 -4.88
C ALA A 87 -30.91 5.06 -6.01
N ARG A 88 -31.35 5.84 -7.02
CA ARG A 88 -31.88 5.35 -8.29
C ARG A 88 -30.89 5.69 -9.41
N MET A 89 -30.40 4.69 -10.09
CA MET A 89 -29.52 4.80 -11.25
C MET A 89 -30.25 4.36 -12.50
N PHE A 90 -30.73 5.33 -13.29
CA PHE A 90 -31.40 5.03 -14.56
C PHE A 90 -30.41 4.48 -15.58
N ASP A 91 -30.73 3.35 -16.17
CA ASP A 91 -29.98 2.72 -17.26
C ASP A 91 -30.78 1.57 -17.89
N HIS A 92 -30.34 1.08 -19.06
CA HIS A 92 -30.87 -0.14 -19.61
C HIS A 92 -30.31 -1.35 -18.81
N PRO A 93 -31.11 -2.31 -18.38
CA PRO A 93 -30.66 -3.45 -17.57
C PRO A 93 -29.48 -4.22 -18.17
N ASP A 94 -29.46 -4.39 -19.51
CA ASP A 94 -28.35 -5.05 -20.21
C ASP A 94 -27.06 -4.21 -20.25
N SER A 95 -27.13 -2.91 -19.93
CA SER A 95 -25.97 -2.03 -19.86
C SER A 95 -25.26 -2.11 -18.50
N ILE A 96 -25.89 -2.66 -17.48
CA ILE A 96 -25.37 -2.75 -16.12
C ILE A 96 -24.31 -3.85 -16.04
N ALA A 97 -23.11 -3.49 -15.60
CA ALA A 97 -22.07 -4.45 -15.27
C ALA A 97 -22.25 -4.93 -13.83
N ARG A 98 -22.23 -6.27 -13.61
CA ARG A 98 -22.56 -6.88 -12.32
C ARG A 98 -21.67 -8.09 -12.02
N GLU A 99 -20.36 -7.92 -12.09
CA GLU A 99 -19.43 -8.92 -11.61
C GLU A 99 -19.59 -9.07 -10.09
N LEU A 100 -19.80 -10.27 -9.63
CA LEU A 100 -19.90 -10.58 -8.20
C LEU A 100 -18.49 -10.72 -7.66
N VAL A 101 -18.18 -9.97 -6.63
CA VAL A 101 -16.90 -9.99 -5.90
C VAL A 101 -17.19 -10.00 -4.40
N THR A 102 -16.23 -10.46 -3.62
CA THR A 102 -16.31 -10.37 -2.16
C THR A 102 -16.18 -8.91 -1.72
N ARG A 103 -16.54 -8.62 -0.46
CA ARG A 103 -16.39 -7.32 0.18
C ARG A 103 -15.00 -6.71 -0.08
N ASP A 104 -14.92 -5.39 -0.08
CA ASP A 104 -13.72 -4.54 -0.28
C ASP A 104 -13.10 -4.67 -1.67
N ARG A 105 -13.94 -5.07 -2.64
CA ARG A 105 -13.60 -5.07 -4.06
C ARG A 105 -14.78 -4.59 -4.90
N VAL A 106 -14.50 -3.79 -5.91
CA VAL A 106 -15.51 -3.32 -6.87
C VAL A 106 -15.59 -4.18 -8.13
N GLY A 107 -14.55 -4.95 -8.44
CA GLY A 107 -14.50 -5.77 -9.64
C GLY A 107 -14.79 -4.98 -10.91
N ASN A 108 -15.37 -5.66 -11.91
CA ASN A 108 -15.85 -5.04 -13.15
C ASN A 108 -17.37 -4.79 -13.06
N SER A 109 -17.78 -4.00 -12.06
CA SER A 109 -19.20 -3.73 -11.79
C SER A 109 -19.51 -2.24 -11.84
N ASP A 110 -20.76 -1.92 -12.17
CA ASP A 110 -21.31 -0.61 -11.88
C ASP A 110 -21.39 -0.44 -10.38
N PHE A 111 -21.18 0.78 -9.88
CA PHE A 111 -21.32 1.09 -8.47
C PHE A 111 -21.88 2.48 -8.23
N ILE A 112 -22.44 2.67 -7.04
CA ILE A 112 -22.75 3.95 -6.43
C ILE A 112 -21.98 4.10 -5.14
N GLY A 113 -21.38 5.25 -4.89
CA GLY A 113 -20.65 5.58 -3.69
C GLY A 113 -21.10 6.89 -3.08
N ILE A 114 -21.16 6.93 -1.76
CA ILE A 114 -21.48 8.12 -0.96
C ILE A 114 -20.25 8.41 -0.10
N ILE A 115 -19.73 9.61 -0.19
CA ILE A 115 -18.51 10.03 0.53
C ILE A 115 -18.88 11.19 1.45
N PHE A 116 -18.60 11.05 2.73
CA PHE A 116 -18.88 12.05 3.76
C PHE A 116 -17.58 12.61 4.36
N ASP A 117 -17.44 13.93 4.39
CA ASP A 117 -16.54 14.64 5.29
C ASP A 117 -17.36 15.18 6.47
N THR A 118 -17.41 14.42 7.53
CA THR A 118 -18.26 14.70 8.71
C THR A 118 -17.73 15.82 9.61
N TYR A 119 -16.50 16.26 9.39
CA TYR A 119 -15.88 17.39 10.08
C TYR A 119 -15.89 18.67 9.23
N LEU A 120 -16.19 18.56 7.94
CA LEU A 120 -16.08 19.62 6.93
C LEU A 120 -14.67 20.23 6.92
N ASP A 121 -13.66 19.37 7.05
CA ASP A 121 -12.25 19.79 7.03
C ASP A 121 -11.65 19.84 5.64
N ARG A 122 -12.37 19.30 4.63
CA ARG A 122 -11.96 19.24 3.23
C ARG A 122 -10.68 18.45 2.97
N ILE A 123 -10.33 17.56 3.91
CA ILE A 123 -9.11 16.77 3.91
C ILE A 123 -9.44 15.29 4.03
N ASN A 124 -10.33 14.93 4.95
CA ASN A 124 -10.63 13.55 5.29
C ASN A 124 -12.07 13.20 4.93
N GLY A 125 -12.28 12.02 4.35
CA GLY A 125 -13.60 11.54 3.96
C GLY A 125 -13.79 10.06 4.30
N LEU A 126 -15.06 9.67 4.44
CA LEU A 126 -15.49 8.29 4.63
C LEU A 126 -16.39 7.89 3.47
N GLY A 127 -15.98 6.93 2.68
CA GLY A 127 -16.69 6.45 1.50
C GLY A 127 -17.39 5.11 1.75
N PHE A 128 -18.65 5.01 1.32
CA PHE A 128 -19.47 3.81 1.39
C PHE A 128 -19.99 3.52 -0.01
N TYR A 129 -19.66 2.35 -0.55
CA TYR A 129 -19.94 1.98 -1.92
C TYR A 129 -20.66 0.65 -1.99
N VAL A 130 -21.60 0.54 -2.91
CA VAL A 130 -22.22 -0.72 -3.26
C VAL A 130 -22.22 -0.91 -4.77
N THR A 131 -21.86 -2.11 -5.21
CA THR A 131 -21.92 -2.49 -6.63
C THR A 131 -23.31 -2.93 -7.02
N ALA A 132 -23.64 -2.88 -8.31
CA ALA A 132 -24.92 -3.42 -8.82
C ALA A 132 -25.08 -4.93 -8.61
N ALA A 133 -24.05 -5.63 -8.15
CA ALA A 133 -24.06 -7.03 -7.72
C ALA A 133 -24.26 -7.20 -6.21
N GLY A 134 -24.35 -6.10 -5.42
CA GLY A 134 -24.54 -6.11 -3.98
C GLY A 134 -23.25 -6.25 -3.15
N SER A 135 -22.08 -6.19 -3.80
CA SER A 135 -20.81 -6.20 -3.04
C SER A 135 -20.55 -4.83 -2.45
N GLN A 136 -20.27 -4.80 -1.15
CA GLN A 136 -19.92 -3.58 -0.40
C GLN A 136 -18.42 -3.30 -0.51
N TYR A 137 -18.08 -2.02 -0.50
CA TYR A 137 -16.72 -1.50 -0.43
C TYR A 137 -16.72 -0.22 0.41
N ASP A 138 -15.82 -0.10 1.34
CA ASP A 138 -15.65 1.10 2.13
C ASP A 138 -14.19 1.57 2.09
N ALA A 139 -14.00 2.89 2.18
CA ALA A 139 -12.68 3.48 2.15
C ALA A 139 -12.61 4.78 2.94
N LYS A 140 -11.43 5.10 3.47
CA LYS A 140 -11.09 6.43 3.95
C LYS A 140 -10.35 7.21 2.88
N TYR A 141 -10.66 8.49 2.82
CA TYR A 141 -9.97 9.45 1.97
C TYR A 141 -9.07 10.34 2.80
N SER A 142 -7.91 10.67 2.25
CA SER A 142 -6.93 11.56 2.87
C SER A 142 -6.69 12.82 2.04
N GLN A 143 -5.84 13.70 2.55
CA GLN A 143 -5.44 14.97 1.95
C GLN A 143 -4.98 14.85 0.50
N THR A 144 -4.26 13.79 0.16
CA THR A 144 -3.75 13.53 -1.20
C THR A 144 -4.81 12.96 -2.14
N GLY A 145 -6.01 12.65 -1.64
CA GLY A 145 -7.07 11.98 -2.40
C GLY A 145 -6.89 10.47 -2.53
N ASN A 146 -5.90 9.90 -1.84
CA ASN A 146 -5.71 8.45 -1.78
C ASN A 146 -6.85 7.78 -1.02
N GLU A 147 -7.29 6.64 -1.54
CA GLU A 147 -8.27 5.77 -0.90
C GLU A 147 -7.54 4.71 -0.06
N ASP A 148 -7.87 4.64 1.25
CA ASP A 148 -7.46 3.55 2.13
C ASP A 148 -8.62 2.55 2.22
N ASP A 149 -8.55 1.49 1.43
CA ASP A 149 -9.52 0.41 1.33
C ASP A 149 -9.34 -0.69 2.40
N ASN A 150 -8.35 -0.54 3.28
CA ASN A 150 -8.20 -1.43 4.43
C ASN A 150 -9.14 -1.06 5.59
N TRP A 151 -9.72 0.15 5.54
CA TRP A 151 -10.70 0.56 6.55
C TRP A 151 -12.02 -0.17 6.36
N ASN A 152 -12.50 -0.82 7.42
CA ASN A 152 -13.73 -1.57 7.42
C ASN A 152 -14.77 -0.96 8.37
N ALA A 153 -15.98 -0.74 7.87
CA ALA A 153 -17.15 -0.30 8.62
C ALA A 153 -18.23 -1.38 8.61
N VAL A 154 -19.05 -1.44 9.67
CA VAL A 154 -20.24 -2.30 9.71
C VAL A 154 -21.46 -1.45 9.36
N TRP A 155 -22.06 -1.72 8.20
CA TRP A 155 -23.22 -1.04 7.65
C TRP A 155 -24.03 -1.97 6.74
N ASP A 156 -25.28 -1.63 6.47
CA ASP A 156 -26.19 -2.46 5.69
C ASP A 156 -26.47 -1.79 4.33
N SER A 157 -26.62 -2.60 3.29
CA SER A 157 -27.08 -2.18 1.97
C SER A 157 -27.75 -3.31 1.22
N GLU A 158 -28.72 -2.96 0.38
CA GLU A 158 -29.34 -3.87 -0.57
C GLU A 158 -29.51 -3.18 -1.93
N VAL A 159 -29.50 -3.98 -2.98
CA VAL A 159 -29.60 -3.51 -4.39
C VAL A 159 -30.64 -4.32 -5.14
N LYS A 160 -31.29 -3.67 -6.12
CA LYS A 160 -32.21 -4.35 -7.03
C LYS A 160 -32.08 -3.81 -8.45
N ILE A 161 -32.11 -4.69 -9.41
CA ILE A 161 -32.14 -4.34 -10.85
C ILE A 161 -33.58 -4.48 -11.32
N ASP A 162 -34.10 -3.48 -12.01
CA ASP A 162 -35.43 -3.45 -12.60
C ASP A 162 -35.39 -2.98 -14.07
N LYS A 163 -36.55 -2.71 -14.67
CA LYS A 163 -36.68 -2.28 -16.08
C LYS A 163 -36.13 -0.88 -16.34
N LEU A 164 -36.00 -0.03 -15.32
CA LEU A 164 -35.53 1.35 -15.43
C LEU A 164 -34.04 1.51 -15.13
N GLY A 165 -33.39 0.44 -14.63
CA GLY A 165 -32.00 0.47 -14.24
C GLY A 165 -31.74 -0.33 -12.97
N TRP A 166 -31.20 0.30 -11.93
CA TRP A 166 -31.02 -0.33 -10.64
C TRP A 166 -31.15 0.66 -9.47
N THR A 167 -31.42 0.12 -8.31
CA THR A 167 -31.58 0.84 -7.06
C THR A 167 -30.59 0.34 -6.03
N ALA A 168 -30.28 1.21 -5.09
CA ALA A 168 -29.51 0.85 -3.89
C ALA A 168 -30.10 1.58 -2.67
N GLU A 169 -30.13 0.89 -1.55
CA GLU A 169 -30.42 1.45 -0.25
C GLU A 169 -29.26 1.21 0.70
N PHE A 170 -28.95 2.21 1.51
CA PHE A 170 -27.90 2.18 2.52
C PHE A 170 -28.48 2.53 3.89
N LYS A 171 -28.00 1.81 4.90
CA LYS A 171 -28.15 2.19 6.30
C LYS A 171 -26.77 2.28 6.91
N ILE A 172 -26.32 3.48 7.17
CA ILE A 172 -25.00 3.78 7.73
C ILE A 172 -25.20 4.22 9.19
N PRO A 173 -24.95 3.33 10.16
CA PRO A 173 -25.12 3.65 11.57
C PRO A 173 -24.09 4.68 12.03
N TYR A 174 -24.47 5.54 12.99
CA TYR A 174 -23.53 6.51 13.55
C TYR A 174 -22.33 5.89 14.26
N SER A 175 -22.39 4.61 14.58
CA SER A 175 -21.22 3.86 15.06
C SER A 175 -20.11 3.73 13.99
N ALA A 176 -20.46 3.75 12.70
CA ALA A 176 -19.51 3.74 11.59
C ALA A 176 -18.95 5.13 11.23
N LEU A 177 -19.57 6.20 11.76
CA LEU A 177 -19.20 7.58 11.46
C LEU A 177 -18.55 8.25 12.67
N ARG A 178 -17.57 9.12 12.40
CA ARG A 178 -16.99 10.02 13.40
C ARG A 178 -17.37 11.45 13.03
N PHE A 179 -17.99 12.21 13.89
CA PHE A 179 -18.42 13.58 13.61
C PHE A 179 -18.27 14.49 14.84
N ALA A 180 -18.26 15.80 14.60
CA ALA A 180 -18.10 16.79 15.66
C ALA A 180 -19.36 16.82 16.56
N ASN A 181 -19.19 17.05 17.86
CA ASN A 181 -20.30 17.22 18.80
C ASN A 181 -20.92 18.62 18.64
N LYS A 182 -21.92 18.73 17.76
CA LYS A 182 -22.66 19.98 17.48
C LYS A 182 -24.15 19.64 17.37
N ASP A 183 -25.03 20.54 17.80
CA ASP A 183 -26.48 20.34 17.68
C ASP A 183 -26.93 20.37 16.21
N ILE A 184 -26.32 21.21 15.40
CA ILE A 184 -26.57 21.31 13.97
C ILE A 184 -25.29 20.91 13.24
N GLN A 185 -25.40 19.91 12.37
CA GLN A 185 -24.30 19.38 11.57
C GLN A 185 -24.35 20.00 10.17
N THR A 186 -23.19 20.33 9.65
CA THR A 186 -22.97 20.53 8.22
C THR A 186 -21.81 19.65 7.83
N TRP A 187 -22.03 18.75 6.90
CA TRP A 187 -20.99 17.81 6.43
C TRP A 187 -20.63 18.10 4.99
N GLY A 188 -19.42 17.84 4.62
CA GLY A 188 -19.07 17.69 3.21
C GLY A 188 -19.65 16.39 2.67
N ILE A 189 -20.06 16.40 1.40
CA ILE A 189 -20.59 15.22 0.73
C ILE A 189 -20.25 15.24 -0.75
N ASN A 190 -19.83 14.11 -1.28
CA ASN A 190 -19.92 13.83 -2.70
C ASN A 190 -20.51 12.44 -2.93
N MET A 191 -21.15 12.26 -4.06
CA MET A 191 -21.74 11.01 -4.48
C MET A 191 -21.18 10.67 -5.86
N THR A 192 -20.75 9.43 -6.05
CA THR A 192 -20.10 9.02 -7.30
C THR A 192 -20.74 7.77 -7.87
N ARG A 193 -21.05 7.78 -9.16
CA ARG A 193 -21.58 6.66 -9.91
C ARG A 193 -20.59 6.20 -10.98
N ARG A 194 -20.36 4.90 -11.05
CA ARG A 194 -19.60 4.25 -12.11
C ARG A 194 -20.52 3.47 -13.04
N ARG A 195 -20.37 3.67 -14.35
CA ARG A 195 -20.96 2.86 -15.42
C ARG A 195 -19.81 2.13 -16.13
N GLN A 196 -19.54 0.92 -15.69
CA GLN A 196 -18.30 0.23 -16.01
C GLN A 196 -18.18 -0.18 -17.49
N LYS A 197 -19.26 -0.64 -18.13
CA LYS A 197 -19.23 -1.08 -19.54
C LYS A 197 -18.77 0.01 -20.51
N ILE A 198 -19.02 1.26 -20.17
CA ILE A 198 -18.65 2.44 -20.96
C ILE A 198 -17.56 3.28 -20.32
N ASN A 199 -16.98 2.82 -19.23
CA ASN A 199 -15.94 3.51 -18.47
C ASN A 199 -16.30 4.95 -18.03
N HIS A 200 -17.58 5.25 -17.80
CA HIS A 200 -18.05 6.54 -17.28
C HIS A 200 -18.04 6.54 -15.76
N GLN A 201 -17.64 7.65 -15.19
CA GLN A 201 -17.79 7.95 -13.76
C GLN A 201 -18.25 9.39 -13.62
N SER A 202 -19.31 9.60 -12.83
CA SER A 202 -19.91 10.90 -12.58
C SER A 202 -19.91 11.17 -11.08
N CYS A 203 -19.86 12.44 -10.70
CA CYS A 203 -19.98 12.92 -9.33
C CYS A 203 -21.12 13.93 -9.23
N TRP A 204 -21.79 13.97 -8.07
CA TRP A 204 -22.86 14.94 -7.84
C TRP A 204 -22.34 16.37 -7.79
N ASN A 205 -21.33 16.64 -6.94
CA ASN A 205 -20.57 17.88 -7.06
C ASN A 205 -19.41 17.63 -8.03
N PHE A 206 -19.29 18.45 -9.06
CA PHE A 206 -18.25 18.27 -10.07
C PHE A 206 -16.85 18.33 -9.45
N VAL A 207 -16.03 17.36 -9.79
CA VAL A 207 -14.62 17.31 -9.42
C VAL A 207 -13.79 17.64 -10.67
N ASP A 208 -13.16 18.80 -10.67
CA ASP A 208 -12.27 19.22 -11.78
C ASP A 208 -10.92 18.48 -11.66
N PRO A 209 -10.52 17.65 -12.61
CA PRO A 209 -9.25 16.92 -12.55
C PRO A 209 -8.00 17.83 -12.61
N LYS A 210 -8.19 19.11 -12.95
CA LYS A 210 -7.10 20.10 -12.91
C LYS A 210 -6.83 20.67 -11.51
N VAL A 211 -7.72 20.42 -10.57
CA VAL A 211 -7.58 20.89 -9.18
C VAL A 211 -7.10 19.71 -8.33
N ASN A 212 -6.00 19.89 -7.62
CA ASN A 212 -5.47 18.84 -6.74
C ASN A 212 -6.43 18.54 -5.58
N GLY A 213 -6.64 17.24 -5.32
CA GLY A 213 -7.50 16.71 -4.27
C GLY A 213 -8.95 16.45 -4.74
N PHE A 214 -9.60 15.49 -4.07
CA PHE A 214 -10.97 15.07 -4.34
C PHE A 214 -11.94 15.63 -3.28
N ILE A 215 -11.62 15.43 -1.99
CA ILE A 215 -12.48 15.82 -0.86
C ILE A 215 -12.66 17.35 -0.77
N ASN A 216 -11.64 18.12 -1.10
CA ASN A 216 -11.71 19.58 -1.09
C ASN A 216 -12.67 20.18 -2.17
N GLN A 217 -13.20 19.34 -3.07
CA GLN A 217 -14.13 19.70 -4.13
C GLN A 217 -15.55 19.13 -3.92
N GLU A 218 -15.90 18.70 -2.74
CA GLU A 218 -17.22 18.16 -2.43
C GLU A 218 -18.29 19.24 -2.23
N GLY A 219 -19.58 18.82 -2.29
CA GLY A 219 -20.75 19.63 -1.92
C GLY A 219 -20.96 19.66 -0.41
N GLU A 220 -22.12 20.17 0.01
CA GLU A 220 -22.50 20.28 1.43
C GLU A 220 -23.83 19.59 1.71
N LEU A 221 -23.87 18.82 2.82
CA LEU A 221 -25.07 18.21 3.39
C LEU A 221 -25.49 18.97 4.64
N HIS A 222 -26.67 19.52 4.60
CA HIS A 222 -27.31 20.27 5.68
C HIS A 222 -28.50 19.51 6.25
N GLY A 223 -29.17 20.10 7.26
CA GLY A 223 -30.44 19.59 7.80
C GLY A 223 -30.30 18.51 8.88
N ILE A 224 -29.11 18.02 9.16
CA ILE A 224 -28.88 17.05 10.23
C ILE A 224 -28.79 17.80 11.55
N ALA A 225 -29.67 17.47 12.52
CA ALA A 225 -29.73 18.12 13.81
C ALA A 225 -30.00 17.13 14.96
N ASN A 226 -29.50 17.47 16.14
CA ASN A 226 -29.75 16.75 17.39
C ASN A 226 -29.42 15.23 17.30
N ILE A 227 -28.38 14.87 16.58
CA ILE A 227 -27.84 13.50 16.55
C ILE A 227 -26.78 13.34 17.65
N LYS A 228 -26.75 12.17 18.25
CA LYS A 228 -25.73 11.81 19.25
C LYS A 228 -24.99 10.55 18.78
N SER A 229 -23.67 10.57 18.88
CA SER A 229 -22.90 9.36 18.65
C SER A 229 -23.24 8.31 19.72
N PRO A 230 -23.63 7.10 19.33
CA PRO A 230 -23.90 6.04 20.30
C PRO A 230 -22.59 5.60 20.98
N VAL A 231 -22.72 4.84 22.07
CA VAL A 231 -21.56 4.11 22.61
C VAL A 231 -21.06 3.15 21.53
N ARG A 232 -19.83 3.35 21.10
CA ARG A 232 -19.16 2.51 20.09
C ARG A 232 -18.23 1.55 20.80
N LEU A 233 -18.74 0.37 21.14
CA LEU A 233 -17.94 -0.68 21.77
C LEU A 233 -18.25 -1.98 21.04
N SER A 234 -17.24 -2.55 20.44
CA SER A 234 -17.34 -3.85 19.81
C SER A 234 -16.18 -4.75 20.21
N PHE A 235 -16.47 -6.02 20.22
CA PHE A 235 -15.52 -7.09 20.48
C PHE A 235 -15.54 -8.03 19.28
N SER A 236 -14.37 -8.45 18.85
CA SER A 236 -14.21 -9.43 17.78
C SER A 236 -13.34 -10.58 18.30
N PRO A 237 -13.90 -11.45 19.19
CA PRO A 237 -13.20 -12.66 19.57
C PRO A 237 -12.98 -13.55 18.35
N TYR A 238 -11.83 -14.22 18.33
CA TYR A 238 -11.54 -15.21 17.31
C TYR A 238 -10.92 -16.46 17.91
N VAL A 239 -11.12 -17.55 17.20
CA VAL A 239 -10.40 -18.81 17.40
C VAL A 239 -9.80 -19.23 16.06
N SER A 240 -8.57 -19.74 16.11
CA SER A 240 -7.89 -20.26 14.93
C SER A 240 -7.19 -21.57 15.24
N SER A 241 -7.08 -22.41 14.25
CA SER A 241 -6.26 -23.62 14.30
C SER A 241 -5.48 -23.75 13.00
N SER A 242 -4.27 -24.27 13.08
CA SER A 242 -3.49 -24.59 11.89
C SER A 242 -2.77 -25.91 12.03
N VAL A 243 -2.56 -26.56 10.89
CA VAL A 243 -1.71 -27.73 10.74
C VAL A 243 -0.66 -27.41 9.70
N ASN A 244 0.61 -27.52 10.07
CA ASN A 244 1.75 -27.34 9.19
C ASN A 244 2.44 -28.69 8.98
N ASN A 245 2.81 -28.97 7.74
CA ASN A 245 3.56 -30.18 7.40
C ASN A 245 4.75 -29.84 6.52
N TYR A 246 5.93 -30.20 6.98
CA TYR A 246 7.17 -30.14 6.20
C TYR A 246 7.97 -31.42 6.45
N PRO A 247 8.37 -32.16 5.40
CA PRO A 247 9.07 -33.44 5.56
C PRO A 247 10.55 -33.22 5.92
N TYR A 248 10.83 -32.85 7.15
CA TYR A 248 12.18 -32.76 7.69
C TYR A 248 12.89 -34.10 7.60
N ASN A 249 12.17 -35.18 7.91
CA ASN A 249 12.67 -36.57 7.93
C ASN A 249 13.95 -36.73 8.78
N LEU A 250 14.04 -35.97 9.86
CA LEU A 250 15.14 -35.97 10.82
C LEU A 250 14.72 -36.62 12.12
N PRO A 251 15.60 -37.42 12.77
CA PRO A 251 15.33 -38.00 14.09
C PRO A 251 14.98 -36.91 15.11
N GLY A 252 13.85 -37.11 15.82
CA GLY A 252 13.39 -36.19 16.88
C GLY A 252 12.68 -34.92 16.38
N VAL A 253 12.60 -34.67 15.07
CA VAL A 253 11.87 -33.54 14.47
C VAL A 253 10.53 -34.03 13.92
N LYS A 254 9.44 -33.38 14.34
CA LYS A 254 8.10 -33.72 13.82
C LYS A 254 7.90 -33.09 12.45
N ASN A 255 7.52 -33.87 11.45
CA ASN A 255 7.12 -33.38 10.15
C ASN A 255 5.80 -32.61 10.18
N THR A 256 4.90 -32.96 11.09
CA THR A 256 3.59 -32.31 11.24
C THR A 256 3.48 -31.65 12.59
N THR A 257 3.11 -30.37 12.59
CA THR A 257 2.87 -29.58 13.80
C THR A 257 1.49 -28.95 13.72
N GLY A 258 0.82 -28.86 14.85
CA GLY A 258 -0.48 -28.18 14.96
C GLY A 258 -0.39 -27.00 15.94
N SER A 259 -1.16 -25.97 15.69
CA SER A 259 -1.35 -24.87 16.61
C SER A 259 -2.83 -24.56 16.81
N PHE A 260 -3.17 -24.11 18.00
CA PHE A 260 -4.50 -23.58 18.33
C PHE A 260 -4.28 -22.25 19.06
N ASN A 261 -4.93 -21.20 18.55
CA ASN A 261 -4.82 -19.85 19.09
C ASN A 261 -6.22 -19.26 19.30
N GLY A 262 -6.33 -18.38 20.29
CA GLY A 262 -7.51 -17.57 20.49
C GLY A 262 -7.11 -16.21 20.95
N GLY A 263 -7.80 -15.21 20.45
CA GLY A 263 -7.56 -13.80 20.76
C GLY A 263 -8.80 -12.97 20.59
N MET A 264 -8.66 -11.67 20.73
CA MET A 264 -9.78 -10.74 20.62
C MET A 264 -9.30 -9.38 20.16
N ASP A 265 -10.02 -8.82 19.19
CA ASP A 265 -9.92 -7.41 18.88
C ASP A 265 -11.00 -6.63 19.64
N VAL A 266 -10.63 -5.47 20.16
CA VAL A 266 -11.54 -4.57 20.88
C VAL A 266 -11.48 -3.21 20.20
N LYS A 267 -12.64 -2.70 19.79
CA LYS A 267 -12.77 -1.35 19.26
C LYS A 267 -13.70 -0.55 20.16
N TYR A 268 -13.17 0.52 20.75
CA TYR A 268 -13.91 1.37 21.68
C TYR A 268 -13.84 2.84 21.28
N GLY A 269 -14.99 3.43 21.01
CA GLY A 269 -15.10 4.87 20.82
C GLY A 269 -15.01 5.58 22.17
N ILE A 270 -13.83 6.12 22.48
CA ILE A 270 -13.60 6.89 23.73
C ILE A 270 -14.55 8.08 23.82
N ASN A 271 -14.77 8.73 22.67
CA ASN A 271 -15.78 9.78 22.49
C ASN A 271 -16.14 9.86 20.98
N GLN A 272 -16.87 10.90 20.55
CA GLN A 272 -17.29 11.03 19.14
C GLN A 272 -16.09 11.07 18.16
N SER A 273 -14.95 11.59 18.61
CA SER A 273 -13.78 11.86 17.77
C SER A 273 -12.68 10.79 17.86
N PHE A 274 -12.54 10.14 19.01
CA PHE A 274 -11.43 9.23 19.30
C PHE A 274 -11.90 7.80 19.43
N THR A 275 -11.10 6.90 18.88
CA THR A 275 -11.30 5.44 18.97
C THR A 275 -10.02 4.77 19.48
N LEU A 276 -10.20 3.82 20.37
CA LEU A 276 -9.19 2.85 20.76
C LEU A 276 -9.45 1.58 19.97
N ASP A 277 -8.42 1.10 19.27
CA ASP A 277 -8.37 -0.20 18.62
C ASP A 277 -7.28 -1.01 19.30
N MET A 278 -7.60 -2.20 19.80
CA MET A 278 -6.66 -3.07 20.50
C MET A 278 -6.79 -4.50 20.02
N THR A 279 -5.66 -5.16 19.79
CA THR A 279 -5.60 -6.59 19.52
C THR A 279 -4.85 -7.32 20.64
N LEU A 280 -5.44 -8.38 21.13
CA LEU A 280 -4.91 -9.25 22.17
C LEU A 280 -4.59 -10.61 21.58
N VAL A 281 -3.32 -11.03 21.73
CA VAL A 281 -2.82 -12.32 21.21
C VAL A 281 -3.14 -12.47 19.71
N PRO A 282 -2.63 -11.59 18.83
CA PRO A 282 -2.98 -11.62 17.42
C PRO A 282 -2.48 -12.89 16.73
N ASP A 283 -3.30 -13.43 15.82
CA ASP A 283 -2.90 -14.52 14.94
C ASP A 283 -2.84 -14.02 13.49
N PHE A 284 -1.68 -14.13 12.89
CA PHE A 284 -1.40 -13.71 11.52
C PHE A 284 -1.22 -14.89 10.53
N GLY A 285 -1.51 -16.11 10.94
CA GLY A 285 -1.38 -17.32 10.12
C GLY A 285 -2.22 -17.33 8.84
N GLN A 286 -3.28 -16.51 8.79
CA GLN A 286 -4.18 -16.37 7.65
C GLN A 286 -3.68 -15.38 6.57
N VAL A 287 -2.60 -14.67 6.83
CA VAL A 287 -2.06 -13.65 5.93
C VAL A 287 -1.44 -14.32 4.70
N ARG A 288 -1.67 -13.73 3.51
CA ARG A 288 -1.08 -14.20 2.25
C ARG A 288 0.46 -14.24 2.35
N SER A 289 1.05 -15.23 1.69
CA SER A 289 2.51 -15.38 1.61
C SER A 289 3.17 -14.21 0.90
N ASP A 290 4.34 -13.77 1.37
CA ASP A 290 5.15 -12.76 0.70
C ASP A 290 5.74 -13.30 -0.61
N ASN A 291 5.88 -12.42 -1.61
CA ASN A 291 6.52 -12.78 -2.87
C ASN A 291 8.04 -12.81 -2.70
N GLN A 292 8.58 -13.96 -2.34
CA GLN A 292 10.03 -14.15 -2.24
C GLN A 292 10.71 -13.96 -3.62
N VAL A 293 11.87 -13.28 -3.62
CA VAL A 293 12.66 -12.98 -4.82
C VAL A 293 14.16 -13.14 -4.53
N LEU A 294 14.95 -13.41 -5.55
CA LEU A 294 16.40 -13.35 -5.45
C LEU A 294 16.87 -11.89 -5.34
N ASN A 295 17.21 -11.46 -4.15
CA ASN A 295 17.77 -10.13 -3.90
C ASN A 295 19.29 -10.14 -4.09
N LEU A 296 19.77 -9.45 -5.11
CA LEU A 296 21.19 -9.25 -5.40
C LEU A 296 21.71 -7.87 -5.00
N THR A 297 20.83 -6.99 -4.51
CA THR A 297 21.18 -5.63 -4.05
C THR A 297 21.74 -5.64 -2.63
N PRO A 298 22.47 -4.62 -2.19
CA PRO A 298 22.87 -4.49 -0.79
C PRO A 298 21.73 -4.11 0.16
N PHE A 299 20.51 -3.86 -0.35
CA PHE A 299 19.38 -3.32 0.40
C PHE A 299 18.34 -4.39 0.73
N GLU A 300 17.62 -4.19 1.82
CA GLU A 300 16.50 -5.04 2.24
C GLU A 300 15.33 -4.93 1.25
N VAL A 301 14.61 -6.04 1.05
CA VAL A 301 13.36 -6.05 0.26
C VAL A 301 12.19 -5.57 1.14
N LYS A 302 11.46 -4.56 0.67
CA LYS A 302 10.25 -4.08 1.35
C LYS A 302 9.04 -4.93 0.96
N PHE A 303 8.38 -5.53 1.94
CA PHE A 303 7.13 -6.27 1.76
C PHE A 303 5.92 -5.47 2.23
N ASN A 304 4.80 -5.62 1.55
CA ASN A 304 3.56 -4.97 1.95
C ASN A 304 3.04 -5.54 3.28
N GLU A 305 2.38 -4.69 4.07
CA GLU A 305 1.67 -5.14 5.26
C GLU A 305 0.33 -5.77 4.85
N ASN A 306 0.08 -6.97 5.34
CA ASN A 306 -1.14 -7.73 5.06
C ASN A 306 -1.94 -8.04 6.34
N ARG A 307 -1.43 -7.70 7.53
CA ARG A 307 -2.09 -7.94 8.81
C ARG A 307 -3.08 -6.81 9.10
N GLN A 308 -4.38 -7.13 9.14
CA GLN A 308 -5.47 -6.16 9.22
C GLN A 308 -5.31 -5.11 10.31
N PHE A 309 -4.88 -5.49 11.52
CA PHE A 309 -4.66 -4.53 12.61
C PHE A 309 -3.66 -3.43 12.22
N PHE A 310 -2.63 -3.74 11.44
CA PHE A 310 -1.57 -2.80 11.03
C PHE A 310 -1.88 -2.05 9.74
N THR A 311 -2.98 -2.36 9.05
CA THR A 311 -3.41 -1.65 7.84
C THR A 311 -4.58 -0.71 8.13
N GLU A 312 -5.47 -1.04 9.06
CA GLU A 312 -6.65 -0.23 9.39
C GLU A 312 -6.31 0.95 10.31
N GLY A 313 -6.78 2.16 9.99
CA GLY A 313 -6.70 3.34 10.86
C GLY A 313 -5.26 3.82 11.11
N THR A 314 -4.41 3.72 10.11
CA THR A 314 -2.98 4.06 10.19
C THR A 314 -2.63 5.40 9.57
N GLU A 315 -3.60 6.16 9.08
CA GLU A 315 -3.40 7.42 8.36
C GLU A 315 -2.55 8.46 9.11
N LEU A 316 -2.64 8.50 10.44
CA LEU A 316 -1.77 9.35 11.26
C LEU A 316 -0.36 8.77 11.43
N PHE A 317 -0.26 7.45 11.56
CA PHE A 317 1.00 6.76 11.87
C PHE A 317 1.91 6.59 10.63
N ASN A 318 1.34 6.59 9.42
CA ASN A 318 2.08 6.46 8.16
C ASN A 318 2.72 7.77 7.68
N LYS A 319 2.53 8.90 8.40
CA LYS A 319 3.16 10.18 8.05
C LYS A 319 4.67 10.11 8.23
N GLY A 320 5.41 10.72 7.29
CA GLY A 320 6.88 10.80 7.31
C GLY A 320 7.60 9.47 7.08
N ASP A 321 6.89 8.39 6.67
CA ASP A 321 7.43 7.05 6.37
C ASP A 321 8.26 6.41 7.50
N LEU A 322 7.98 6.79 8.76
CA LEU A 322 8.70 6.32 9.95
C LEU A 322 8.05 5.09 10.59
N PHE A 323 6.99 4.57 10.02
CA PHE A 323 6.29 3.37 10.49
C PHE A 323 6.21 2.29 9.42
N TYR A 324 7.05 1.30 9.56
CA TYR A 324 6.98 0.04 8.82
C TYR A 324 6.58 -1.07 9.79
N SER A 325 5.29 -1.34 9.87
CA SER A 325 4.68 -2.25 10.85
C SER A 325 5.24 -3.67 10.83
N ARG A 326 5.84 -4.09 9.69
CA ARG A 326 6.53 -5.38 9.54
C ARG A 326 7.75 -5.53 10.47
N ARG A 327 8.26 -4.44 11.06
CA ARG A 327 9.29 -4.52 12.11
C ARG A 327 8.75 -5.17 13.39
N ILE A 328 7.45 -5.03 13.65
CA ILE A 328 6.80 -5.58 14.86
C ILE A 328 6.46 -7.05 14.62
N GLY A 329 7.02 -7.93 15.43
CA GLY A 329 6.86 -9.38 15.28
C GLY A 329 7.68 -9.99 14.14
N SER A 330 8.70 -9.26 13.64
CA SER A 330 9.62 -9.73 12.60
C SER A 330 10.61 -10.77 13.11
N PHE A 331 11.51 -11.17 12.21
CA PHE A 331 12.69 -12.00 12.53
C PHE A 331 13.49 -11.39 13.67
N PRO A 332 13.86 -12.16 14.71
CA PRO A 332 14.57 -11.65 15.87
C PRO A 332 15.89 -10.99 15.49
N SER A 333 16.14 -9.80 16.04
CA SER A 333 17.27 -8.94 15.65
C SER A 333 18.64 -9.58 15.84
N TYR A 334 18.78 -10.46 16.84
CA TYR A 334 20.04 -11.13 17.20
C TYR A 334 20.04 -12.62 16.83
N SER A 335 19.13 -13.07 15.95
CA SER A 335 19.00 -14.48 15.60
C SER A 335 20.28 -15.05 14.97
N ASN A 336 21.00 -14.26 14.16
CA ASN A 336 22.24 -14.68 13.54
C ASN A 336 23.43 -14.69 14.51
N ASP A 337 23.37 -13.92 15.60
CA ASP A 337 24.42 -13.83 16.59
C ASP A 337 24.58 -15.10 17.39
N VAL A 338 23.54 -15.96 17.42
CA VAL A 338 23.57 -17.28 18.07
C VAL A 338 24.72 -18.12 17.52
N TYR A 339 24.95 -18.10 16.21
CA TYR A 339 25.99 -18.90 15.57
C TYR A 339 27.42 -18.47 15.98
N GLY A 340 27.61 -17.18 16.27
CA GLY A 340 28.87 -16.64 16.79
C GLY A 340 29.10 -16.94 18.28
N GLN A 341 28.06 -17.38 19.00
CA GLN A 341 28.10 -17.71 20.43
C GLN A 341 28.21 -19.23 20.67
N LEU A 342 28.28 -20.05 19.64
CA LEU A 342 28.41 -21.51 19.77
C LEU A 342 29.82 -21.89 20.27
N GLN A 343 29.86 -22.76 21.26
CA GLN A 343 31.06 -23.39 21.73
C GLN A 343 31.37 -24.66 20.90
N PHE A 344 32.59 -25.19 21.06
CA PHE A 344 32.98 -26.39 20.34
C PHE A 344 32.04 -27.57 20.65
N GLY A 345 31.46 -28.15 19.58
CA GLY A 345 30.50 -29.27 19.66
C GLY A 345 29.07 -28.87 19.96
N GLU A 346 28.75 -27.58 20.06
CA GLU A 346 27.36 -27.13 20.17
C GLU A 346 26.66 -27.01 18.79
N THR A 347 25.38 -27.26 18.80
CA THR A 347 24.52 -27.11 17.60
C THR A 347 23.23 -26.36 17.96
N VAL A 348 22.72 -25.57 17.03
CA VAL A 348 21.41 -24.91 17.18
C VAL A 348 20.30 -25.91 16.91
N LYS A 349 19.47 -26.21 17.93
CA LYS A 349 18.30 -27.08 17.82
C LYS A 349 17.07 -26.35 17.30
N ASP A 350 16.83 -25.13 17.79
CA ASP A 350 15.71 -24.28 17.39
C ASP A 350 16.15 -22.81 17.46
N ASN A 351 15.74 -22.03 16.47
CA ASN A 351 15.98 -20.60 16.41
C ASN A 351 14.71 -19.93 15.85
N PRO A 352 13.93 -19.22 16.68
CA PRO A 352 12.68 -18.62 16.26
C PRO A 352 12.84 -17.72 15.03
N SER A 353 11.94 -17.85 14.07
CA SER A 353 11.89 -17.01 12.86
C SER A 353 11.05 -15.75 13.06
N GLU A 354 10.36 -15.60 14.19
CA GLU A 354 9.51 -14.46 14.51
C GLU A 354 9.50 -14.15 16.01
N SER A 355 9.29 -12.88 16.35
CA SER A 355 9.07 -12.41 17.73
C SER A 355 7.56 -12.31 17.99
N LYS A 356 7.03 -13.13 18.92
CA LYS A 356 5.59 -13.19 19.19
C LYS A 356 5.07 -11.87 19.76
N LEU A 357 4.04 -11.31 19.12
CA LEU A 357 3.34 -10.14 19.61
C LEU A 357 2.42 -10.50 20.79
N ILE A 358 2.58 -9.78 21.91
CA ILE A 358 1.72 -9.94 23.10
C ILE A 358 0.44 -9.15 22.91
N ASN A 359 0.57 -7.85 22.60
CA ASN A 359 -0.56 -6.97 22.28
C ASN A 359 -0.12 -5.85 21.37
N ALA A 360 -1.11 -5.23 20.71
CA ALA A 360 -0.93 -3.94 20.09
C ALA A 360 -2.19 -3.09 20.28
N THR A 361 -2.01 -1.79 20.47
CA THR A 361 -3.07 -0.83 20.78
C THR A 361 -2.86 0.45 20.01
N LYS A 362 -3.93 0.97 19.40
CA LYS A 362 -3.97 2.26 18.73
C LYS A 362 -5.06 3.12 19.35
N VAL A 363 -4.76 4.36 19.65
CA VAL A 363 -5.75 5.40 19.92
C VAL A 363 -5.59 6.45 18.84
N SER A 364 -6.62 6.71 18.07
CA SER A 364 -6.57 7.71 17.00
C SER A 364 -7.87 8.50 16.91
N GLY A 365 -7.76 9.74 16.51
CA GLY A 365 -8.92 10.60 16.29
C GLY A 365 -8.53 12.04 15.97
N ARG A 366 -9.55 12.84 15.64
CA ARG A 366 -9.36 14.26 15.31
C ARG A 366 -10.41 15.09 16.03
N THR A 367 -9.97 16.14 16.71
CA THR A 367 -10.87 17.09 17.40
C THR A 367 -11.63 17.94 16.37
N GLY A 368 -12.74 18.52 16.79
CA GLY A 368 -13.52 19.47 15.96
C GLY A 368 -12.78 20.75 15.55
N LYS A 369 -11.58 21.00 16.12
CA LYS A 369 -10.66 22.09 15.72
C LYS A 369 -9.54 21.62 14.80
N GLY A 370 -9.61 20.37 14.31
CA GLY A 370 -8.67 19.82 13.35
C GLY A 370 -7.38 19.24 13.93
N LEU A 371 -7.23 19.11 15.27
CA LEU A 371 -6.10 18.44 15.87
C LEU A 371 -6.32 16.93 15.86
N GLY A 372 -5.54 16.22 15.07
CA GLY A 372 -5.39 14.76 15.06
C GLY A 372 -4.41 14.32 16.12
N ILE A 373 -4.77 13.29 16.88
CA ILE A 373 -3.88 12.66 17.87
C ILE A 373 -3.85 11.17 17.57
N GLY A 374 -2.65 10.63 17.42
CA GLY A 374 -2.39 9.21 17.25
C GLY A 374 -1.44 8.72 18.34
N VAL A 375 -1.83 7.66 19.05
CA VAL A 375 -0.97 6.94 20.00
C VAL A 375 -1.01 5.47 19.61
N PHE A 376 0.15 4.90 19.35
CA PHE A 376 0.31 3.48 19.04
C PHE A 376 1.26 2.87 20.05
N ASN A 377 0.95 1.65 20.52
CA ASN A 377 1.85 0.86 21.35
C ASN A 377 1.74 -0.62 20.96
N ALA A 378 2.87 -1.32 20.90
CA ALA A 378 2.93 -2.76 20.72
C ALA A 378 4.05 -3.35 21.55
N VAL A 379 3.85 -4.59 22.05
CA VAL A 379 4.84 -5.30 22.86
C VAL A 379 5.07 -6.69 22.27
N THR A 380 6.34 -6.99 21.95
CA THR A 380 6.75 -8.34 21.54
C THR A 380 7.46 -9.06 22.68
N ASN A 381 7.20 -10.36 22.78
CA ASN A 381 7.83 -11.21 23.79
C ASN A 381 9.30 -11.48 23.45
N ARG A 382 10.05 -11.92 24.43
CA ARG A 382 11.40 -12.47 24.22
C ARG A 382 11.36 -13.64 23.24
N ALA A 383 12.35 -13.70 22.36
CA ALA A 383 12.62 -14.88 21.55
C ALA A 383 13.93 -15.52 22.02
N MET A 384 13.91 -16.83 22.15
CA MET A 384 15.04 -17.62 22.67
C MET A 384 15.37 -18.72 21.66
N ALA A 385 16.60 -18.80 21.20
CA ALA A 385 17.11 -19.97 20.50
C ALA A 385 17.51 -21.06 21.48
N THR A 386 17.30 -22.30 21.11
CA THR A 386 17.73 -23.48 21.86
C THR A 386 18.99 -24.04 21.24
N VAL A 387 20.07 -24.08 22.00
CA VAL A 387 21.37 -24.65 21.65
C VAL A 387 21.58 -25.93 22.42
N VAL A 388 22.03 -26.99 21.76
CA VAL A 388 22.36 -28.28 22.37
C VAL A 388 23.86 -28.35 22.50
N THR A 389 24.34 -28.61 23.73
CA THR A 389 25.77 -28.78 24.03
C THR A 389 26.28 -30.14 23.53
N ALA A 390 27.60 -30.33 23.48
CA ALA A 390 28.22 -31.62 23.16
C ALA A 390 27.80 -32.76 24.10
N SER A 391 27.37 -32.46 25.34
CA SER A 391 26.84 -33.41 26.30
C SER A 391 25.35 -33.70 26.15
N GLY A 392 24.65 -33.09 25.18
CA GLY A 392 23.22 -33.23 24.96
C GLY A 392 22.34 -32.36 25.88
N GLN A 393 22.90 -31.47 26.66
CA GLN A 393 22.15 -30.52 27.49
C GLN A 393 21.69 -29.32 26.64
N GLU A 394 20.50 -28.78 26.93
CA GLU A 394 19.95 -27.61 26.25
C GLU A 394 20.30 -26.35 27.05
N ARG A 395 20.73 -25.30 26.34
CA ARG A 395 20.83 -23.93 26.85
C ARG A 395 20.06 -22.96 25.96
N MET A 396 19.53 -21.92 26.56
CA MET A 396 18.78 -20.88 25.86
C MET A 396 19.68 -19.68 25.58
N VAL A 397 19.57 -19.14 24.33
CA VAL A 397 20.25 -17.91 23.93
C VAL A 397 19.20 -16.90 23.50
N GLU A 398 19.20 -15.71 24.10
CA GLU A 398 18.26 -14.65 23.75
C GLU A 398 18.58 -14.10 22.36
N THR A 399 17.59 -14.15 21.46
CA THR A 399 17.68 -13.65 20.07
C THR A 399 16.85 -12.40 19.85
N GLN A 400 15.91 -12.12 20.76
CA GLN A 400 15.17 -10.87 20.84
C GLN A 400 14.81 -10.61 22.30
N PRO A 401 15.15 -9.46 22.88
CA PRO A 401 14.66 -9.05 24.19
C PRO A 401 13.17 -8.68 24.14
N LEU A 402 12.51 -8.64 25.30
CA LEU A 402 11.18 -8.02 25.41
C LEU A 402 11.27 -6.59 24.86
N THR A 403 10.47 -6.28 23.82
CA THR A 403 10.56 -5.02 23.11
C THR A 403 9.23 -4.30 23.11
N ASN A 404 9.26 -3.02 23.48
CA ASN A 404 8.12 -2.10 23.40
C ASN A 404 8.32 -1.14 22.24
N TYR A 405 7.31 -1.06 21.37
CA TYR A 405 7.23 -0.14 20.24
C TYR A 405 6.15 0.90 20.54
N SER A 406 6.44 2.18 20.38
CA SER A 406 5.46 3.23 20.56
C SER A 406 5.60 4.34 19.52
N ILE A 407 4.45 4.93 19.15
CA ILE A 407 4.37 6.06 18.23
C ILE A 407 3.42 7.09 18.82
N LEU A 408 3.82 8.35 18.81
CA LEU A 408 2.98 9.50 19.13
C LEU A 408 2.92 10.41 17.90
N VAL A 409 1.70 10.81 17.53
CA VAL A 409 1.46 11.75 16.42
C VAL A 409 0.54 12.87 16.90
N LEU A 410 0.92 14.10 16.62
CA LEU A 410 0.10 15.30 16.77
C LEU A 410 0.02 15.98 15.42
N ASP A 411 -1.16 16.01 14.81
CA ASP A 411 -1.37 16.50 13.44
C ASP A 411 -2.43 17.60 13.42
N GLN A 412 -2.04 18.83 13.21
CA GLN A 412 -2.97 19.94 13.11
C GLN A 412 -3.32 20.24 11.66
N SER A 413 -4.58 20.00 11.29
CA SER A 413 -5.14 20.51 10.02
C SER A 413 -5.26 22.03 10.07
N LEU A 414 -4.85 22.68 9.01
CA LEU A 414 -4.91 24.11 8.80
C LEU A 414 -5.84 24.42 7.62
N LYS A 415 -6.13 25.72 7.41
CA LYS A 415 -6.91 26.15 6.24
C LYS A 415 -6.20 25.81 4.93
N ASN A 416 -6.98 25.75 3.83
CA ASN A 416 -6.49 25.55 2.46
C ASN A 416 -5.77 24.20 2.25
N ASN A 417 -6.29 23.13 2.83
CA ASN A 417 -5.69 21.80 2.70
C ASN A 417 -4.22 21.75 3.16
N SER A 418 -3.93 22.45 4.26
CA SER A 418 -2.60 22.55 4.86
C SER A 418 -2.55 21.80 6.18
N SER A 419 -1.37 21.40 6.63
CA SER A 419 -1.19 20.71 7.90
C SER A 419 0.22 20.91 8.48
N VAL A 420 0.34 20.72 9.78
CA VAL A 420 1.61 20.56 10.49
C VAL A 420 1.53 19.34 11.40
N THR A 421 2.60 18.55 11.46
CA THR A 421 2.62 17.27 12.19
C THR A 421 3.88 17.18 13.03
N LEU A 422 3.73 16.75 14.28
CA LEU A 422 4.83 16.28 15.11
C LEU A 422 4.65 14.75 15.27
N LEU A 423 5.71 14.02 15.06
CA LEU A 423 5.72 12.55 15.15
C LEU A 423 6.94 12.10 15.94
N ASN A 424 6.74 11.12 16.81
CA ASN A 424 7.81 10.44 17.52
C ASN A 424 7.60 8.93 17.49
N THR A 425 8.61 8.17 17.12
CA THR A 425 8.66 6.72 17.26
C THR A 425 9.70 6.33 18.27
N ASN A 426 9.41 5.29 19.06
CA ASN A 426 10.30 4.84 20.12
C ASN A 426 10.28 3.32 20.20
N VAL A 427 11.47 2.70 20.29
CA VAL A 427 11.67 1.26 20.44
C VAL A 427 12.54 1.02 21.66
N LEU A 428 11.93 0.51 22.73
CA LEU A 428 12.60 0.21 23.98
C LEU A 428 12.80 -1.29 24.15
N ARG A 429 14.03 -1.70 24.42
CA ARG A 429 14.43 -3.09 24.59
C ARG A 429 14.88 -3.38 26.01
N GLN A 430 14.39 -4.46 26.58
CA GLN A 430 14.81 -4.86 27.92
C GLN A 430 16.27 -5.35 27.91
N GLY A 431 17.04 -5.00 28.93
CA GLY A 431 18.43 -5.46 29.10
C GLY A 431 19.48 -4.50 28.55
N SER A 432 20.55 -5.02 27.94
CA SER A 432 21.69 -4.25 27.46
C SER A 432 21.60 -3.89 25.98
N ALA A 433 20.54 -4.31 25.29
CA ALA A 433 20.31 -3.95 23.88
C ALA A 433 20.09 -2.43 23.75
N TYR A 434 20.41 -1.88 22.59
CA TYR A 434 20.20 -0.45 22.37
C TYR A 434 18.71 -0.11 22.22
N ASP A 435 18.35 1.09 22.64
CA ASP A 435 17.06 1.72 22.37
C ASP A 435 17.15 2.64 21.17
N ALA A 436 16.02 2.83 20.47
CA ALA A 436 15.95 3.69 19.30
C ALA A 436 14.78 4.67 19.38
N ASN A 437 15.03 5.92 19.00
CA ASN A 437 14.03 6.97 18.95
C ASN A 437 14.17 7.75 17.63
N VAL A 438 13.04 8.07 17.00
CA VAL A 438 13.01 9.02 15.87
C VAL A 438 11.95 10.07 16.15
N SER A 439 12.35 11.34 16.05
CA SER A 439 11.46 12.49 16.13
C SER A 439 11.39 13.17 14.77
N ALA A 440 10.20 13.59 14.36
CA ALA A 440 9.98 14.28 13.10
C ALA A 440 9.00 15.45 13.25
N PHE A 441 9.28 16.50 12.50
CA PHE A 441 8.38 17.63 12.26
C PHE A 441 8.10 17.68 10.75
N LEU A 442 6.82 17.65 10.38
CA LEU A 442 6.38 17.72 8.98
C LEU A 442 5.43 18.89 8.81
N PHE A 443 5.45 19.52 7.65
CA PHE A 443 4.48 20.53 7.29
C PHE A 443 4.12 20.46 5.80
N ARG A 444 2.88 20.81 5.48
CA ARG A 444 2.40 21.05 4.12
C ARG A 444 1.54 22.30 4.12
N LEU A 445 1.95 23.30 3.34
CA LEU A 445 1.29 24.58 3.24
C LEU A 445 0.84 24.85 1.81
N ASN A 446 -0.46 25.02 1.62
CA ASN A 446 -1.06 25.29 0.33
C ASN A 446 -1.58 26.73 0.25
N ASN A 447 -1.51 27.33 -0.92
CA ASN A 447 -2.16 28.61 -1.13
C ASN A 447 -3.69 28.48 -1.20
N LYS A 448 -4.44 29.59 -1.10
CA LYS A 448 -5.92 29.60 -1.09
C LYS A 448 -6.59 28.88 -2.27
N LYS A 449 -5.94 28.79 -3.43
CA LYS A 449 -6.46 28.12 -4.62
C LYS A 449 -5.99 26.67 -4.74
N ASN A 450 -5.31 26.13 -3.74
CA ASN A 450 -4.69 24.79 -3.76
C ASN A 450 -3.87 24.53 -5.04
N LYS A 451 -3.16 25.57 -5.50
CA LYS A 451 -2.40 25.57 -6.76
C LYS A 451 -0.90 25.43 -6.54
N TYR A 452 -0.37 26.07 -5.51
CA TYR A 452 1.02 26.02 -5.12
C TYR A 452 1.13 25.51 -3.68
N HIS A 453 2.17 24.74 -3.42
CA HIS A 453 2.48 24.23 -2.09
C HIS A 453 3.95 24.40 -1.77
N VAL A 454 4.23 24.41 -0.48
CA VAL A 454 5.53 24.15 0.12
C VAL A 454 5.32 23.08 1.14
N GLU A 455 6.08 22.02 1.06
CA GLU A 455 6.06 20.96 2.08
C GLU A 455 7.48 20.59 2.47
N GLY A 456 7.61 19.99 3.63
CA GLY A 456 8.89 19.51 4.08
C GLY A 456 8.79 18.79 5.40
N GLU A 457 9.90 18.17 5.74
CA GLU A 457 10.07 17.45 6.99
C GLU A 457 11.49 17.61 7.53
N ALA A 458 11.62 17.54 8.85
CA ALA A 458 12.88 17.46 9.55
C ALA A 458 12.82 16.28 10.50
N LYS A 459 13.81 15.42 10.46
CA LYS A 459 13.90 14.17 11.18
C LYS A 459 15.18 14.08 12.01
N MET A 460 15.10 13.47 13.19
CA MET A 460 16.24 13.16 14.03
C MET A 460 16.09 11.73 14.54
N SER A 461 17.06 10.88 14.28
CA SER A 461 17.16 9.52 14.85
C SER A 461 18.21 9.47 15.94
N ARG A 462 17.95 8.71 17.01
CA ARG A 462 18.91 8.44 18.08
C ARG A 462 18.85 6.98 18.48
N ARG A 463 20.02 6.32 18.54
CA ARG A 463 20.18 4.96 19.07
C ARG A 463 21.13 5.02 20.25
N THR A 464 20.67 4.51 21.41
CA THR A 464 21.41 4.61 22.65
C THR A 464 21.52 3.28 23.38
N SER A 465 22.70 2.98 23.88
CA SER A 465 22.98 1.91 24.85
C SER A 465 24.15 2.33 25.77
N VAL A 466 24.59 1.45 26.62
CA VAL A 466 25.76 1.72 27.46
C VAL A 466 27.02 2.06 26.63
N THR A 467 27.12 1.52 25.42
CA THR A 467 28.30 1.68 24.53
C THR A 467 28.02 2.44 23.26
N MET A 468 26.78 2.87 23.01
CA MET A 468 26.37 3.52 21.78
C MET A 468 25.55 4.78 22.08
N ASP A 469 25.87 5.88 21.44
CA ASP A 469 25.04 7.09 21.39
C ASP A 469 25.20 7.73 20.00
N ASP A 470 24.43 7.18 19.04
CA ASP A 470 24.42 7.64 17.66
C ASP A 470 23.22 8.53 17.42
N THR A 471 23.47 9.79 17.03
CA THR A 471 22.43 10.72 16.62
C THR A 471 22.63 11.14 15.17
N GLY A 472 21.59 11.03 14.37
CA GLY A 472 21.59 11.40 12.96
C GLY A 472 20.40 12.27 12.59
N TYR A 473 20.52 13.02 11.48
CA TYR A 473 19.55 14.01 11.03
C TYR A 473 19.20 13.83 9.56
N GLY A 474 17.98 14.17 9.23
CA GLY A 474 17.51 14.24 7.85
C GLY A 474 16.50 15.37 7.67
N TYR A 475 16.37 15.89 6.46
CA TYR A 475 15.30 16.81 6.09
C TYR A 475 14.93 16.62 4.62
N GLU A 476 13.71 17.02 4.29
CA GLU A 476 13.20 17.16 2.93
C GLU A 476 12.46 18.49 2.80
N LEU A 477 12.59 19.14 1.66
CA LEU A 477 11.90 20.37 1.33
C LEU A 477 11.48 20.33 -0.13
N GLU A 478 10.16 20.41 -0.38
CA GLU A 478 9.57 20.51 -1.72
C GLU A 478 8.81 21.83 -1.90
N VAL A 479 8.94 22.40 -3.08
CA VAL A 479 8.15 23.53 -3.54
C VAL A 479 7.56 23.20 -4.89
N GLY A 480 6.25 23.38 -5.06
CA GLY A 480 5.64 22.96 -6.30
C GLY A 480 4.35 23.67 -6.68
N LYS A 481 3.97 23.44 -7.93
CA LYS A 481 2.68 23.76 -8.52
C LYS A 481 1.94 22.47 -8.85
N GLN A 482 0.87 22.19 -8.11
CA GLN A 482 0.14 20.91 -8.14
C GLN A 482 -1.19 20.95 -8.90
N SER A 483 -1.62 22.10 -9.40
CA SER A 483 -2.91 22.24 -10.11
C SER A 483 -2.76 22.93 -11.45
N GLY A 484 -3.65 22.61 -12.39
CA GLY A 484 -3.65 23.08 -13.78
C GLY A 484 -3.21 21.98 -14.74
N ASN A 485 -3.04 22.36 -16.01
CA ASN A 485 -2.51 21.42 -17.01
C ASN A 485 -1.01 21.21 -16.89
N PHE A 486 -0.28 22.25 -16.50
CA PHE A 486 1.17 22.21 -16.24
C PHE A 486 1.42 22.22 -14.75
N THR A 487 2.14 21.20 -14.25
CA THR A 487 2.57 21.02 -12.87
C THR A 487 4.10 20.93 -12.81
N TRP A 488 4.69 21.24 -11.67
CA TRP A 488 6.12 21.08 -11.42
C TRP A 488 6.39 21.06 -9.93
N ASN A 489 7.45 20.39 -9.53
CA ASN A 489 8.05 20.51 -8.21
C ASN A 489 9.58 20.50 -8.29
N ILE A 490 10.18 21.07 -7.27
CA ILE A 490 11.59 21.01 -6.97
C ILE A 490 11.70 20.53 -5.53
N GLU A 491 12.49 19.51 -5.33
CA GLU A 491 12.69 18.87 -4.04
C GLU A 491 14.18 18.80 -3.72
N GLN A 492 14.49 18.93 -2.44
CA GLN A 492 15.81 18.66 -1.87
C GLN A 492 15.63 17.78 -0.65
N GLU A 493 16.31 16.63 -0.65
CA GLU A 493 16.37 15.71 0.48
C GLU A 493 17.81 15.53 0.96
N LEU A 494 18.01 15.49 2.29
CA LEU A 494 19.30 15.24 2.92
C LEU A 494 19.13 14.23 4.05
N THR A 495 20.05 13.29 4.10
CA THR A 495 20.29 12.51 5.33
C THR A 495 21.80 12.50 5.62
N ASP A 496 22.14 12.65 6.90
CA ASP A 496 23.53 12.54 7.32
C ASP A 496 24.00 11.07 7.41
N ASP A 497 25.25 10.85 7.71
CA ASP A 497 25.91 9.55 7.79
C ASP A 497 25.50 8.69 8.99
N LYS A 498 24.70 9.24 9.92
CA LYS A 498 24.25 8.57 11.15
C LYS A 498 22.72 8.38 11.21
N PHE A 499 21.96 9.04 10.33
CA PHE A 499 20.52 8.91 10.34
C PHE A 499 20.10 7.46 10.09
N ASN A 500 19.30 6.91 11.00
CA ASN A 500 18.83 5.53 10.91
C ASN A 500 17.48 5.34 11.59
N PRO A 501 16.35 5.26 10.85
CA PRO A 501 15.02 5.03 11.37
C PRO A 501 14.60 3.55 11.33
N THR A 502 15.50 2.60 11.00
CA THR A 502 15.14 1.21 10.63
C THR A 502 14.59 0.36 11.75
N ASP A 503 14.68 0.78 13.00
CA ASP A 503 14.12 0.05 14.14
C ASP A 503 12.58 -0.04 14.11
N LEU A 504 11.90 0.95 13.53
CA LEU A 504 10.46 0.93 13.30
C LEU A 504 10.06 1.43 11.90
N GLY A 505 10.94 2.12 11.18
CA GLY A 505 10.78 2.57 9.81
C GLY A 505 11.39 1.60 8.77
N PHE A 506 11.18 1.91 7.49
CA PHE A 506 11.89 1.27 6.37
C PHE A 506 12.80 2.31 5.71
N PHE A 507 14.07 1.99 5.59
CA PHE A 507 15.07 2.91 5.06
C PHE A 507 16.22 2.09 4.46
N THR A 508 16.71 2.48 3.30
CA THR A 508 17.71 1.70 2.56
C THR A 508 19.14 2.18 2.79
N ASN A 509 19.33 3.49 2.78
CA ASN A 509 20.66 4.10 2.90
C ASN A 509 20.56 5.53 3.46
N ASN A 510 21.64 6.00 4.04
CA ASN A 510 21.82 7.38 4.53
C ASN A 510 22.99 8.06 3.81
N ASN A 511 23.39 9.21 4.28
CA ASN A 511 24.55 9.97 3.85
C ASN A 511 24.45 10.43 2.39
N TYR A 512 23.33 11.05 2.04
CA TYR A 512 23.12 11.65 0.72
C TYR A 512 22.52 13.05 0.80
N LEU A 513 22.68 13.81 -0.26
CA LEU A 513 21.98 15.05 -0.57
C LEU A 513 21.47 14.95 -2.00
N ASP A 514 20.16 14.86 -2.13
CA ASP A 514 19.46 14.67 -3.39
C ASP A 514 18.72 15.94 -3.80
N HIS A 515 18.65 16.19 -5.10
CA HIS A 515 17.87 17.26 -5.71
C HIS A 515 17.06 16.66 -6.85
N SER A 516 15.75 16.88 -6.83
CA SER A 516 14.84 16.38 -7.85
C SER A 516 14.07 17.54 -8.49
N LEU A 517 13.84 17.44 -9.79
CA LEU A 517 13.00 18.31 -10.58
C LEU A 517 11.99 17.48 -11.34
N PHE A 518 10.73 17.76 -11.15
CA PHE A 518 9.63 17.22 -11.95
C PHE A 518 8.92 18.32 -12.72
N MET A 519 8.56 18.08 -13.98
CA MET A 519 7.69 18.92 -14.80
C MET A 519 6.71 18.06 -15.56
N GLY A 520 5.41 18.31 -15.41
CA GLY A 520 4.34 17.53 -16.04
C GLY A 520 3.36 18.42 -16.82
N TYR A 521 2.85 17.88 -17.93
CA TYR A 521 1.74 18.49 -18.66
C TYR A 521 0.65 17.47 -18.93
N SER A 522 -0.56 17.71 -18.38
CA SER A 522 -1.72 16.84 -18.51
C SER A 522 -2.82 17.50 -19.31
N LYS A 523 -3.43 16.77 -20.25
CA LYS A 523 -4.59 17.16 -21.02
C LYS A 523 -5.76 16.28 -20.67
N TYR A 524 -6.75 16.83 -19.99
CA TYR A 524 -7.92 16.09 -19.47
C TYR A 524 -9.12 16.08 -20.43
N THR A 525 -9.12 16.94 -21.46
CA THR A 525 -10.23 17.04 -22.42
C THR A 525 -9.97 16.17 -23.63
N PRO A 526 -10.94 15.37 -24.11
CA PRO A 526 -10.79 14.51 -25.27
C PRO A 526 -10.41 15.28 -26.54
N GLY A 527 -9.49 14.68 -27.29
CA GLY A 527 -9.11 15.13 -28.61
C GLY A 527 -9.68 14.25 -29.74
N LYS A 528 -9.06 14.28 -30.93
CA LYS A 528 -9.51 13.49 -32.07
C LYS A 528 -9.35 11.98 -31.84
N TRP A 529 -8.27 11.52 -31.24
CA TRP A 529 -7.90 10.10 -31.08
C TRP A 529 -7.69 9.66 -29.59
N TYR A 530 -7.51 10.62 -28.67
CA TYR A 530 -7.31 10.37 -27.24
C TYR A 530 -8.48 10.90 -26.41
N LEU A 531 -8.61 10.38 -25.19
CA LEU A 531 -9.47 10.89 -24.13
C LEU A 531 -8.69 11.85 -23.22
N GLN A 532 -7.49 11.47 -22.84
CA GLN A 532 -6.55 12.27 -22.05
C GLN A 532 -5.11 11.80 -22.30
N TYR A 533 -4.13 12.65 -22.03
CA TYR A 533 -2.74 12.29 -22.02
C TYR A 533 -1.96 13.14 -21.01
N GLU A 534 -0.81 12.63 -20.63
CA GLU A 534 0.17 13.28 -19.79
C GLU A 534 1.57 13.08 -20.36
N THR A 535 2.43 14.08 -20.21
CA THR A 535 3.85 14.00 -20.55
C THR A 535 4.64 14.61 -19.38
N TRP A 536 5.82 14.09 -19.11
CA TRP A 536 6.65 14.58 -18.02
C TRP A 536 8.14 14.55 -18.36
N PHE A 537 8.86 15.36 -17.64
CA PHE A 537 10.31 15.38 -17.55
C PHE A 537 10.70 15.32 -16.07
N GLU A 538 11.70 14.51 -15.77
CA GLU A 538 12.29 14.35 -14.43
C GLU A 538 13.79 14.45 -14.53
N ALA A 539 14.45 15.07 -13.55
CA ALA A 539 15.88 15.10 -13.41
C ALA A 539 16.27 14.98 -11.93
N ASP A 540 17.15 14.03 -11.65
CA ASP A 540 17.58 13.69 -10.30
C ASP A 540 19.10 13.82 -10.21
N HIS A 541 19.59 14.54 -9.23
CA HIS A 541 20.99 14.67 -8.92
C HIS A 541 21.23 14.23 -7.49
N SER A 542 22.12 13.28 -7.29
CA SER A 542 22.51 12.74 -5.99
C SER A 542 23.98 12.97 -5.72
N GLN A 543 24.29 13.34 -4.50
CA GLN A 543 25.65 13.37 -3.99
C GLN A 543 25.71 12.78 -2.58
N ARG A 544 26.80 12.16 -2.25
CA ARG A 544 27.13 11.81 -0.89
C ARG A 544 27.29 13.06 -0.07
N PHE A 545 26.69 13.09 1.12
CA PHE A 545 26.74 14.27 1.97
C PHE A 545 28.09 14.41 2.68
N LYS A 546 28.62 13.30 3.25
CA LYS A 546 29.85 13.34 4.07
C LYS A 546 30.75 12.12 3.88
N PRO A 547 32.02 12.27 3.42
CA PRO A 547 32.53 13.47 2.76
C PRO A 547 31.76 13.77 1.47
N GLN A 548 31.68 15.02 1.09
CA GLN A 548 30.94 15.43 -0.10
C GLN A 548 31.57 14.83 -1.36
N ALA A 549 30.77 14.13 -2.14
CA ALA A 549 31.20 13.51 -3.40
C ALA A 549 30.00 13.31 -4.33
N TYR A 550 30.20 13.51 -5.62
CA TYR A 550 29.20 13.20 -6.65
C TYR A 550 28.79 11.73 -6.57
N GLN A 551 27.52 11.44 -6.66
CA GLN A 551 26.98 10.07 -6.65
C GLN A 551 26.36 9.71 -7.99
N SER A 552 25.30 10.42 -8.43
CA SER A 552 24.62 10.11 -9.68
C SER A 552 23.87 11.32 -10.25
N PHE A 553 23.62 11.27 -11.55
CA PHE A 553 22.67 12.13 -12.23
C PHE A 553 21.83 11.29 -13.18
N ALA A 554 20.50 11.49 -13.15
CA ALA A 554 19.57 10.83 -14.05
C ALA A 554 18.62 11.85 -14.68
N ALA A 555 18.16 11.57 -15.90
CA ALA A 555 17.11 12.35 -16.55
C ALA A 555 16.16 11.42 -17.29
N ASN A 556 14.86 11.69 -17.17
CA ASN A 556 13.77 10.90 -17.73
C ASN A 556 12.80 11.81 -18.52
N VAL A 557 12.30 11.31 -19.64
CA VAL A 557 11.18 11.89 -20.38
C VAL A 557 10.16 10.79 -20.59
N GLY A 558 8.89 11.08 -20.28
CA GLY A 558 7.86 10.09 -20.42
C GLY A 558 6.52 10.66 -20.86
N GLY A 559 5.61 9.77 -21.19
CA GLY A 559 4.23 10.10 -21.50
C GLY A 559 3.29 8.92 -21.35
N TRP A 560 2.06 9.24 -21.04
CA TRP A 560 0.95 8.30 -20.96
C TRP A 560 -0.25 8.84 -21.74
N VAL A 561 -1.01 7.94 -22.37
CA VAL A 561 -2.20 8.28 -23.13
C VAL A 561 -3.32 7.28 -22.92
N LYS A 562 -4.55 7.80 -22.78
CA LYS A 562 -5.80 7.03 -22.84
C LYS A 562 -6.49 7.28 -24.18
N PHE A 563 -6.65 6.22 -24.97
CA PHE A 563 -7.30 6.28 -26.28
C PHE A 563 -8.83 6.25 -26.17
N LYS A 564 -9.55 6.65 -27.24
CA LYS A 564 -11.02 6.64 -27.29
C LYS A 564 -11.66 5.26 -27.12
N ASN A 565 -10.96 4.19 -27.48
CA ASN A 565 -11.38 2.80 -27.25
C ASN A 565 -11.09 2.30 -25.82
N PHE A 566 -10.65 3.20 -24.93
CA PHE A 566 -10.25 2.95 -23.54
C PHE A 566 -8.99 2.08 -23.38
N TRP A 567 -8.22 1.91 -24.43
CA TRP A 567 -6.87 1.38 -24.32
C TRP A 567 -5.95 2.46 -23.75
N SER A 568 -4.83 2.06 -23.16
CA SER A 568 -3.82 3.01 -22.71
C SER A 568 -2.43 2.53 -23.02
N ALA A 569 -1.54 3.48 -23.26
CA ALA A 569 -0.12 3.23 -23.46
C ALA A 569 0.69 4.21 -22.62
N ASN A 570 1.84 3.77 -22.15
CA ASN A 570 2.87 4.66 -21.64
C ASN A 570 4.22 4.36 -22.31
N MET A 571 5.10 5.36 -22.30
CA MET A 571 6.49 5.23 -22.69
C MET A 571 7.34 6.16 -21.85
N ASN A 572 8.50 5.67 -21.42
CA ASN A 572 9.51 6.44 -20.69
C ASN A 572 10.88 6.12 -21.27
N ILE A 573 11.70 7.14 -21.48
CA ILE A 573 13.11 7.04 -21.88
C ILE A 573 13.92 7.75 -20.82
N GLY A 574 14.88 7.04 -20.22
CA GLY A 574 15.71 7.57 -19.17
C GLY A 574 17.19 7.32 -19.43
N ARG A 575 18.02 8.26 -19.01
CA ARG A 575 19.47 8.15 -19.00
C ARG A 575 19.96 8.32 -17.57
N VAL A 576 20.73 7.34 -17.10
CA VAL A 576 21.55 7.46 -15.89
C VAL A 576 22.98 7.67 -16.35
N PHE A 577 23.62 8.73 -15.88
CA PHE A 577 25.01 9.03 -16.20
C PHE A 577 25.93 8.25 -15.26
N SER A 578 27.20 8.12 -15.66
CA SER A 578 28.22 7.48 -14.80
C SER A 578 28.34 8.22 -13.48
N GLY A 579 28.57 7.48 -12.42
CA GLY A 579 28.62 8.02 -11.06
C GLY A 579 29.43 7.16 -10.11
N ASN A 580 29.30 7.44 -8.84
CA ASN A 580 29.96 6.74 -7.75
C ASN A 580 28.92 5.98 -6.90
N ASP A 581 29.03 4.67 -6.88
CA ASP A 581 28.21 3.84 -6.00
C ASP A 581 29.00 3.52 -4.72
N PHE A 582 28.53 4.04 -3.59
CA PHE A 582 29.16 3.86 -2.29
C PHE A 582 28.64 2.64 -1.53
N TYR A 583 27.64 1.93 -2.07
CA TYR A 583 26.95 0.83 -1.40
C TYR A 583 27.23 -0.53 -2.04
N GLU A 584 27.31 -0.61 -3.38
CA GLU A 584 27.47 -1.89 -4.08
C GLU A 584 28.81 -2.59 -3.76
N ALA A 585 29.85 -1.83 -3.39
CA ALA A 585 31.13 -2.41 -2.93
C ALA A 585 30.96 -3.25 -1.64
N ARG A 586 29.90 -3.05 -0.86
CA ARG A 586 29.59 -3.70 0.43
C ARG A 586 30.79 -3.71 1.39
N THR A 587 31.61 -2.69 1.31
CA THR A 587 32.82 -2.52 2.10
C THR A 587 32.95 -1.03 2.44
N THR A 588 32.97 -0.73 3.73
CA THR A 588 33.05 0.64 4.23
C THR A 588 34.26 1.38 3.65
N GLY A 589 34.03 2.59 3.16
CA GLY A 589 35.07 3.44 2.58
C GLY A 589 35.46 3.11 1.15
N ARG A 590 34.89 2.06 0.54
CA ARG A 590 35.12 1.73 -0.88
C ARG A 590 34.02 2.34 -1.74
N VAL A 591 34.40 2.71 -2.96
CA VAL A 591 33.48 3.22 -4.00
C VAL A 591 33.58 2.34 -5.24
N PHE A 592 32.48 2.17 -5.93
CA PHE A 592 32.42 1.54 -7.25
C PHE A 592 32.02 2.59 -8.28
N ASN A 593 32.81 2.74 -9.34
CA ASN A 593 32.49 3.65 -10.45
C ASN A 593 31.36 3.04 -11.30
N ALA A 594 30.14 3.46 -10.99
CA ALA A 594 28.92 2.98 -11.64
C ALA A 594 28.86 3.43 -13.11
N PHE A 595 28.43 2.51 -13.97
CA PHE A 595 28.36 2.77 -15.42
C PHE A 595 27.09 3.53 -15.79
N SER A 596 27.20 4.38 -16.80
CA SER A 596 26.05 5.00 -17.41
C SER A 596 25.16 3.97 -18.12
N SER A 597 23.86 4.26 -18.17
CA SER A 597 22.89 3.39 -18.83
C SER A 597 21.73 4.17 -19.43
N THR A 598 21.19 3.66 -20.54
CA THR A 598 19.95 4.16 -21.14
C THR A 598 18.86 3.10 -21.01
N GLY A 599 17.70 3.50 -20.49
CA GLY A 599 16.52 2.66 -20.35
C GLY A 599 15.36 3.17 -21.22
N ILE A 600 14.66 2.25 -21.86
CA ILE A 600 13.40 2.51 -22.57
C ILE A 600 12.37 1.57 -21.98
N ASN A 601 11.31 2.12 -21.42
CA ASN A 601 10.21 1.35 -20.82
C ASN A 601 8.90 1.74 -21.48
N GLY A 602 8.05 0.78 -21.73
CA GLY A 602 6.71 1.03 -22.26
C GLY A 602 5.72 -0.01 -21.80
N SER A 603 4.46 0.37 -21.69
CA SER A 603 3.38 -0.58 -21.48
C SER A 603 2.15 -0.23 -22.31
N PHE A 604 1.35 -1.25 -22.54
CA PHE A 604 0.12 -1.15 -23.30
C PHE A 604 -0.96 -1.98 -22.61
N ASN A 605 -2.14 -1.37 -22.35
CA ASN A 605 -3.23 -2.01 -21.65
C ASN A 605 -4.53 -1.88 -22.43
N SER A 606 -5.25 -2.98 -22.56
CA SER A 606 -6.55 -3.00 -23.22
C SER A 606 -7.67 -2.50 -22.31
N ASN A 607 -8.89 -2.36 -22.84
CA ASN A 607 -10.05 -1.92 -22.07
C ASN A 607 -10.48 -2.97 -21.03
N ASN A 608 -10.30 -2.65 -19.75
CA ASN A 608 -10.64 -3.52 -18.61
C ASN A 608 -12.15 -3.79 -18.43
N ALA A 609 -13.02 -3.03 -19.09
CA ALA A 609 -14.47 -3.28 -19.10
C ALA A 609 -14.86 -4.52 -19.93
N LYS A 610 -13.97 -4.98 -20.81
CA LYS A 610 -14.22 -6.15 -21.66
C LYS A 610 -14.08 -7.46 -20.90
N LYS A 611 -14.83 -8.49 -21.29
CA LYS A 611 -14.80 -9.84 -20.74
C LYS A 611 -13.38 -10.44 -20.75
N TYR A 612 -12.67 -10.22 -21.83
CA TYR A 612 -11.26 -10.49 -21.99
C TYR A 612 -10.49 -9.16 -22.06
N ASN A 613 -9.50 -8.99 -21.22
CA ASN A 613 -8.61 -7.84 -21.22
C ASN A 613 -7.22 -8.26 -20.78
N GLY A 614 -6.25 -7.44 -21.09
CA GLY A 614 -4.86 -7.69 -20.72
C GLY A 614 -3.96 -6.54 -21.11
N GLY A 615 -2.70 -6.70 -20.87
CA GLY A 615 -1.66 -5.76 -21.21
C GLY A 615 -0.32 -6.43 -21.38
N ALA A 616 0.62 -5.66 -21.92
CA ALA A 616 2.00 -6.04 -22.08
C ALA A 616 2.91 -4.90 -21.66
N TYR A 617 4.09 -5.22 -21.16
CA TYR A 617 5.14 -4.25 -20.95
C TYR A 617 6.45 -4.71 -21.62
N LEU A 618 7.26 -3.72 -21.95
CA LEU A 618 8.62 -3.89 -22.48
C LEU A 618 9.56 -2.94 -21.73
N SER A 619 10.69 -3.45 -21.29
CA SER A 619 11.77 -2.69 -20.69
C SER A 619 13.08 -3.08 -21.36
N VAL A 620 13.79 -2.12 -21.95
CA VAL A 620 15.09 -2.34 -22.56
C VAL A 620 16.10 -1.45 -21.85
N ARG A 621 17.22 -2.01 -21.44
CA ARG A 621 18.31 -1.24 -20.83
C ARG A 621 19.65 -1.58 -21.48
N PHE A 622 20.35 -0.56 -21.90
CA PHE A 622 21.71 -0.61 -22.40
C PHE A 622 22.64 -0.01 -21.35
N GLN A 623 23.66 -0.72 -20.97
CA GLN A 623 24.73 -0.25 -20.11
C GLN A 623 25.96 0.04 -20.95
N ASP A 624 26.60 1.19 -20.81
CA ASP A 624 27.64 1.66 -21.70
C ASP A 624 28.97 0.88 -21.56
N SER A 625 29.13 0.12 -20.48
CA SER A 625 30.33 -0.66 -20.22
C SER A 625 30.05 -2.16 -20.23
N TYR A 626 31.06 -2.94 -20.60
CA TYR A 626 31.03 -4.41 -20.67
C TYR A 626 29.97 -5.01 -21.61
N GLY A 627 29.27 -4.18 -22.42
CA GLY A 627 28.19 -4.62 -23.29
C GLY A 627 26.97 -5.10 -22.51
N GLY A 628 26.68 -4.46 -21.37
CA GLY A 628 25.55 -4.78 -20.52
C GLY A 628 24.23 -4.49 -21.24
N PHE A 629 23.37 -5.51 -21.35
CA PHE A 629 22.07 -5.42 -21.99
C PHE A 629 21.00 -6.11 -21.13
N GLY A 630 19.88 -5.44 -20.89
CA GLY A 630 18.72 -6.01 -20.22
C GLY A 630 17.47 -5.89 -21.07
N LEU A 631 16.69 -6.95 -21.12
CA LEU A 631 15.38 -6.98 -21.74
C LEU A 631 14.38 -7.49 -20.70
N GLY A 632 13.38 -6.70 -20.35
CA GLY A 632 12.24 -7.13 -19.55
C GLY A 632 10.99 -7.13 -20.43
N THR A 633 10.27 -8.21 -20.45
CA THR A 633 8.97 -8.27 -21.11
C THR A 633 7.99 -9.05 -20.28
N GLY A 634 6.74 -8.63 -20.28
CA GLY A 634 5.69 -9.35 -19.59
C GLY A 634 4.33 -9.07 -20.20
N PHE A 635 3.45 -9.99 -19.96
CA PHE A 635 2.06 -9.84 -20.33
C PHE A 635 1.17 -10.38 -19.22
N TYR A 636 0.04 -9.74 -19.02
CA TYR A 636 -1.02 -10.22 -18.17
C TYR A 636 -2.32 -10.32 -18.95
N GLN A 637 -3.16 -11.25 -18.54
CA GLN A 637 -4.48 -11.47 -19.13
C GLN A 637 -5.50 -11.73 -18.03
N ASN A 638 -6.69 -11.17 -18.20
CA ASN A 638 -7.82 -11.44 -17.33
C ASN A 638 -9.00 -11.88 -18.20
N TYR A 639 -9.60 -13.00 -17.85
CA TYR A 639 -10.76 -13.56 -18.52
C TYR A 639 -11.89 -13.80 -17.53
N ARG A 640 -12.99 -13.07 -17.69
CA ARG A 640 -14.22 -13.28 -16.92
C ARG A 640 -15.09 -14.28 -17.66
N VAL A 641 -15.16 -15.50 -17.15
CA VAL A 641 -16.01 -16.56 -17.70
C VAL A 641 -17.49 -16.14 -17.63
N ASN A 642 -17.88 -15.69 -16.44
CA ASN A 642 -19.20 -15.16 -16.12
C ASN A 642 -19.09 -14.14 -14.97
N ASN A 643 -20.23 -13.77 -14.36
CA ASN A 643 -20.23 -12.79 -13.27
C ASN A 643 -19.64 -13.31 -11.95
N LYS A 644 -19.34 -14.61 -11.84
CA LYS A 644 -18.85 -15.26 -10.61
C LYS A 644 -17.43 -15.78 -10.73
N LEU A 645 -16.98 -16.12 -11.93
CA LEU A 645 -15.70 -16.79 -12.17
C LEU A 645 -14.80 -15.96 -13.09
N SER A 646 -13.59 -15.68 -12.63
CA SER A 646 -12.55 -15.05 -13.43
C SER A 646 -11.20 -15.74 -13.26
N PHE A 647 -10.39 -15.70 -14.33
CA PHE A 647 -9.01 -16.14 -14.39
C PHE A 647 -8.10 -14.96 -14.70
N GLY A 648 -6.99 -14.88 -14.00
CA GLY A 648 -5.89 -13.98 -14.29
C GLY A 648 -4.61 -14.77 -14.55
N THR A 649 -3.83 -14.39 -15.53
CA THR A 649 -2.49 -14.92 -15.74
C THR A 649 -1.52 -13.77 -15.94
N GLU A 650 -0.33 -13.92 -15.40
CA GLU A 650 0.79 -12.98 -15.61
C GLU A 650 2.06 -13.78 -15.85
N VAL A 651 2.81 -13.39 -16.86
CA VAL A 651 4.13 -13.96 -17.15
C VAL A 651 5.10 -12.81 -17.40
N MET A 652 6.21 -12.84 -16.69
CA MET A 652 7.31 -11.90 -16.79
C MET A 652 8.59 -12.66 -17.15
N VAL A 653 9.38 -12.12 -18.08
CA VAL A 653 10.68 -12.67 -18.48
C VAL A 653 11.69 -11.53 -18.52
N GLU A 654 12.78 -11.65 -17.77
CA GLU A 654 13.82 -10.63 -17.66
C GLU A 654 15.22 -11.21 -17.85
N PRO A 655 15.68 -11.42 -19.09
CA PRO A 655 17.09 -11.70 -19.37
C PRO A 655 17.94 -10.42 -19.20
N ARG A 656 19.07 -10.59 -18.57
CA ARG A 656 20.12 -9.57 -18.44
C ARG A 656 21.44 -10.19 -18.86
N TYR A 657 22.19 -9.53 -19.71
CA TYR A 657 23.45 -10.00 -20.25
C TYR A 657 24.58 -9.06 -19.89
N ASN A 658 25.72 -9.62 -19.50
CA ASN A 658 26.95 -8.88 -19.20
C ASN A 658 26.79 -7.78 -18.12
N TYR A 659 25.86 -7.94 -17.20
CA TYR A 659 25.73 -7.03 -16.04
C TYR A 659 26.91 -7.26 -15.08
N VAL A 660 27.27 -6.24 -14.35
CA VAL A 660 28.38 -6.28 -13.40
C VAL A 660 27.87 -5.89 -12.02
N ASN A 661 28.04 -6.79 -11.05
CA ASN A 661 27.67 -6.56 -9.64
C ASN A 661 28.65 -7.25 -8.71
N TRP A 662 28.60 -6.86 -7.45
CA TRP A 662 29.31 -7.54 -6.37
C TRP A 662 28.95 -9.04 -6.30
N VAL A 663 29.94 -9.89 -5.96
CA VAL A 663 29.75 -11.34 -5.83
C VAL A 663 30.29 -11.89 -4.52
N GLY A 664 31.21 -11.22 -3.87
CA GLY A 664 31.80 -11.68 -2.63
C GLY A 664 33.11 -10.99 -2.29
N LYS A 665 33.81 -11.53 -1.29
CA LYS A 665 35.18 -11.18 -0.94
C LYS A 665 36.12 -12.37 -1.22
N SER A 666 37.32 -12.09 -1.65
CA SER A 666 38.37 -13.11 -1.82
C SER A 666 38.87 -13.63 -0.46
N SER A 667 39.65 -14.70 -0.48
CA SER A 667 40.39 -15.20 0.69
C SER A 667 41.31 -14.14 1.33
N THR A 668 41.73 -13.15 0.52
CA THR A 668 42.57 -12.01 0.97
C THR A 668 41.72 -10.78 1.33
N ASN A 669 40.40 -10.94 1.49
CA ASN A 669 39.41 -9.87 1.82
C ASN A 669 39.25 -8.78 0.76
N GLU A 670 39.71 -9.02 -0.48
CA GLU A 670 39.46 -8.09 -1.59
C GLU A 670 38.00 -8.15 -2.06
N THR A 671 37.45 -7.02 -2.45
CA THR A 671 36.05 -6.92 -2.96
C THR A 671 36.00 -7.36 -4.42
N ILE A 672 35.21 -8.39 -4.70
CA ILE A 672 35.11 -9.02 -6.02
C ILE A 672 33.76 -8.74 -6.65
N PHE A 673 33.77 -8.32 -7.90
CA PHE A 673 32.65 -8.17 -8.81
C PHE A 673 32.64 -9.25 -9.86
N SER A 674 31.50 -9.58 -10.41
CA SER A 674 31.41 -10.47 -11.57
C SER A 674 30.60 -9.81 -12.69
N LYS A 675 31.07 -10.06 -13.91
CA LYS A 675 30.25 -9.93 -15.12
C LYS A 675 29.41 -11.20 -15.23
N TYR A 676 28.10 -11.05 -15.35
CA TYR A 676 27.16 -12.17 -15.33
C TYR A 676 26.00 -12.00 -16.30
N ASP A 677 25.42 -13.13 -16.69
CA ASP A 677 24.09 -13.18 -17.26
C ASP A 677 23.09 -13.62 -16.19
N ARG A 678 21.87 -13.10 -16.25
CA ARG A 678 20.75 -13.52 -15.40
C ARG A 678 19.49 -13.67 -16.22
N ASN A 679 18.82 -14.79 -16.07
CA ASN A 679 17.47 -14.98 -16.59
C ASN A 679 16.50 -15.06 -15.40
N THR A 680 15.48 -14.25 -15.41
CA THR A 680 14.40 -14.31 -14.42
C THR A 680 13.08 -14.54 -15.13
N VAL A 681 12.32 -15.50 -14.65
CA VAL A 681 10.94 -15.76 -15.12
C VAL A 681 10.02 -15.83 -13.91
N GLU A 682 8.94 -15.11 -13.98
CA GLU A 682 7.85 -15.19 -13.02
C GLU A 682 6.55 -15.52 -13.75
N SER A 683 5.81 -16.48 -13.24
CA SER A 683 4.49 -16.86 -13.76
C SER A 683 3.50 -16.92 -12.64
N ILE A 684 2.35 -16.28 -12.83
CA ILE A 684 1.26 -16.22 -11.85
C ILE A 684 -0.03 -16.69 -12.52
N LEU A 685 -0.81 -17.49 -11.79
CA LEU A 685 -2.18 -17.86 -12.10
C LEU A 685 -3.08 -17.47 -10.93
N ASP A 686 -4.08 -16.64 -11.18
CA ASP A 686 -5.11 -16.27 -10.23
C ASP A 686 -6.46 -16.83 -10.69
N VAL A 687 -7.18 -17.50 -9.79
CA VAL A 687 -8.56 -17.95 -10.01
C VAL A 687 -9.44 -17.38 -8.91
N LYS A 688 -10.50 -16.68 -9.28
CA LYS A 688 -11.44 -16.07 -8.33
C LYS A 688 -12.84 -16.61 -8.62
N TYR A 689 -13.47 -17.15 -7.60
CA TYR A 689 -14.85 -17.61 -7.66
C TYR A 689 -15.65 -17.00 -6.51
N ALA A 690 -16.64 -16.17 -6.85
CA ALA A 690 -17.57 -15.63 -5.86
C ALA A 690 -18.87 -16.45 -5.86
N PHE A 691 -19.14 -17.15 -4.78
CA PHE A 691 -20.42 -17.84 -4.56
C PHE A 691 -21.55 -16.83 -4.38
N THR A 692 -21.32 -15.85 -3.51
CA THR A 692 -22.18 -14.72 -3.20
C THR A 692 -21.30 -13.47 -2.96
N ALA A 693 -21.90 -12.28 -2.75
CA ALA A 693 -21.16 -11.09 -2.33
C ALA A 693 -20.45 -11.25 -0.97
N LYS A 694 -20.87 -12.25 -0.17
CA LYS A 694 -20.36 -12.54 1.18
C LYS A 694 -19.50 -13.82 1.24
N MET A 695 -19.32 -14.53 0.14
CA MET A 695 -18.63 -15.84 0.11
C MET A 695 -17.81 -15.99 -1.17
N GLY A 696 -16.54 -16.27 -1.03
CA GLY A 696 -15.63 -16.40 -2.16
C GLY A 696 -14.47 -17.35 -1.94
N LEU A 697 -13.88 -17.80 -3.03
CA LEU A 697 -12.67 -18.62 -3.10
C LEU A 697 -11.68 -17.92 -4.03
N ASN A 698 -10.47 -17.70 -3.54
CA ASN A 698 -9.36 -17.18 -4.31
C ASN A 698 -8.23 -18.21 -4.29
N LEU A 699 -7.74 -18.58 -5.47
CA LEU A 699 -6.57 -19.43 -5.64
C LEU A 699 -5.52 -18.66 -6.41
N ARG A 700 -4.30 -18.63 -5.90
CA ARG A 700 -3.13 -18.08 -6.58
C ARG A 700 -2.02 -19.11 -6.60
N GLY A 701 -1.50 -19.40 -7.79
CA GLY A 701 -0.27 -20.15 -7.99
C GLY A 701 0.81 -19.20 -8.53
N ARG A 702 2.01 -19.25 -7.98
CA ARG A 702 3.15 -18.45 -8.43
C ARG A 702 4.37 -19.34 -8.58
N HIS A 703 5.07 -19.19 -9.70
CA HIS A 703 6.40 -19.74 -9.91
C HIS A 703 7.37 -18.60 -10.22
N TYR A 704 8.44 -18.51 -9.45
CA TYR A 704 9.54 -17.58 -9.65
C TYR A 704 10.84 -18.36 -9.82
N TRP A 705 11.55 -18.11 -10.90
CA TRP A 705 12.85 -18.68 -11.18
C TRP A 705 13.84 -17.60 -11.59
N SER A 706 15.04 -17.62 -11.02
CA SER A 706 16.12 -16.70 -11.38
C SER A 706 17.46 -17.44 -11.43
N ASP A 707 18.08 -17.45 -12.59
CA ASP A 707 19.36 -18.11 -12.86
C ASP A 707 20.43 -17.07 -13.18
N ARG A 708 21.41 -16.89 -12.28
CA ARG A 708 22.55 -16.01 -12.46
C ARG A 708 23.80 -16.84 -12.78
N ARG A 709 24.49 -16.52 -13.89
CA ARG A 709 25.70 -17.18 -14.36
C ARG A 709 26.85 -16.19 -14.46
N ASN A 710 27.82 -16.31 -13.59
CA ASN A 710 29.03 -15.50 -13.62
C ASN A 710 29.92 -15.92 -14.79
N LYS A 711 30.48 -14.96 -15.54
CA LYS A 711 31.34 -15.15 -16.74
C LYS A 711 32.78 -14.82 -16.45
N SER A 712 33.04 -13.68 -15.85
CA SER A 712 34.41 -13.22 -15.50
C SER A 712 34.32 -12.42 -14.20
N PHE A 713 35.46 -12.35 -13.51
CA PHE A 713 35.57 -11.72 -12.20
C PHE A 713 36.54 -10.55 -12.25
N PHE A 714 36.30 -9.58 -11.40
CA PHE A 714 37.05 -8.34 -11.30
C PHE A 714 37.30 -8.01 -9.84
N MET A 715 38.48 -7.51 -9.54
CA MET A 715 38.83 -6.95 -8.24
C MET A 715 38.54 -5.44 -8.26
N LEU A 716 37.85 -4.94 -7.26
CA LEU A 716 37.61 -3.53 -7.09
C LEU A 716 38.88 -2.83 -6.63
N GLN A 717 39.38 -1.88 -7.42
CA GLN A 717 40.55 -1.08 -7.12
C GLN A 717 40.20 0.06 -6.15
N ASN A 718 41.23 0.69 -5.55
CA ASN A 718 41.05 1.79 -4.60
C ASN A 718 40.44 3.05 -5.24
N ASP A 719 40.64 3.23 -6.55
CA ASP A 719 40.07 4.34 -7.33
C ASP A 719 38.63 4.09 -7.80
N GLY A 720 38.04 2.94 -7.42
CA GLY A 720 36.69 2.57 -7.79
C GLY A 720 36.55 1.84 -9.12
N ASN A 721 37.64 1.66 -9.86
CA ASN A 721 37.64 0.92 -11.11
C ASN A 721 37.74 -0.59 -10.89
N LEU A 722 37.39 -1.35 -11.91
CA LEU A 722 37.46 -2.80 -11.90
C LEU A 722 38.65 -3.29 -12.69
N GLN A 723 39.51 -4.10 -12.05
CA GLN A 723 40.61 -4.80 -12.69
C GLN A 723 40.27 -6.28 -12.87
N GLU A 724 40.53 -6.84 -14.03
CA GLU A 724 40.26 -8.24 -14.31
C GLU A 724 41.01 -9.15 -13.30
N ASN A 725 40.28 -10.10 -12.73
CA ASN A 725 40.80 -11.09 -11.80
C ASN A 725 40.62 -12.50 -12.40
N PRO A 726 41.62 -13.12 -12.99
CA PRO A 726 41.49 -14.44 -13.60
C PRO A 726 41.37 -15.59 -12.57
N GLY A 727 41.30 -15.28 -11.26
CA GLY A 727 41.14 -16.30 -10.22
C GLY A 727 39.85 -17.12 -10.38
N THR A 728 39.93 -18.39 -10.04
CA THR A 728 38.87 -19.37 -10.20
C THR A 728 38.05 -19.58 -8.91
N GLU A 729 38.38 -18.90 -7.81
CA GLU A 729 37.75 -19.14 -6.50
C GLU A 729 36.23 -18.84 -6.47
N PHE A 730 35.75 -18.03 -7.42
CA PHE A 730 34.32 -17.65 -7.52
C PHE A 730 33.57 -18.39 -8.63
N ILE A 731 34.20 -19.37 -9.29
CA ILE A 731 33.59 -20.10 -10.42
C ILE A 731 32.26 -20.76 -10.06
N ASN A 732 32.11 -21.18 -8.80
CA ASN A 732 30.91 -21.86 -8.27
C ASN A 732 29.90 -20.90 -7.61
N LYS A 733 30.09 -19.59 -7.75
CA LYS A 733 29.12 -18.58 -7.24
C LYS A 733 27.98 -18.30 -8.23
N HIS A 734 27.66 -19.27 -9.09
CA HIS A 734 26.38 -19.26 -9.82
C HIS A 734 25.24 -19.37 -8.83
N VAL A 735 24.08 -18.84 -9.19
CA VAL A 735 22.88 -18.93 -8.36
C VAL A 735 21.73 -19.36 -9.24
N ASN A 736 21.10 -20.47 -8.93
CA ASN A 736 19.82 -20.88 -9.46
C ASN A 736 18.83 -20.89 -8.30
N TYR A 737 17.93 -19.90 -8.26
CA TYR A 737 16.93 -19.74 -7.23
C TYR A 737 15.54 -19.98 -7.80
N ASN A 738 14.73 -20.80 -7.13
CA ASN A 738 13.52 -21.35 -7.65
C ASN A 738 12.48 -21.47 -6.53
N VAL A 739 11.33 -20.82 -6.68
CA VAL A 739 10.26 -20.83 -5.69
C VAL A 739 8.93 -21.09 -6.38
N PHE A 740 8.20 -22.06 -5.86
CA PHE A 740 6.80 -22.30 -6.21
C PHE A 740 5.93 -22.15 -4.98
N ASN A 741 4.83 -21.42 -5.11
CA ASN A 741 3.86 -21.31 -4.03
C ASN A 741 2.42 -21.33 -4.53
N ILE A 742 1.54 -21.91 -3.71
CA ILE A 742 0.08 -21.86 -3.86
C ILE A 742 -0.50 -21.24 -2.61
N ASP A 743 -1.38 -20.26 -2.80
CA ASP A 743 -2.23 -19.68 -1.76
C ASP A 743 -3.70 -19.89 -2.18
N MET A 744 -4.48 -20.61 -1.38
CA MET A 744 -5.92 -20.75 -1.57
C MET A 744 -6.63 -20.23 -0.34
N VAL A 745 -7.51 -19.25 -0.54
CA VAL A 745 -8.26 -18.59 0.54
C VAL A 745 -9.75 -18.69 0.25
N TYR A 746 -10.47 -19.38 1.10
CA TYR A 746 -11.92 -19.34 1.18
C TYR A 746 -12.34 -18.39 2.29
N SER A 747 -13.22 -17.44 2.00
CA SER A 747 -13.79 -16.51 2.98
C SER A 747 -15.32 -16.52 2.91
N TRP A 748 -15.96 -16.46 4.09
CA TRP A 748 -17.39 -16.39 4.24
C TRP A 748 -17.79 -15.45 5.37
N GLN A 749 -18.33 -14.29 5.01
CA GLN A 749 -18.97 -13.38 5.95
C GLN A 749 -20.36 -13.89 6.29
N PHE A 750 -20.49 -14.65 7.36
CA PHE A 750 -21.76 -15.29 7.76
C PHE A 750 -22.70 -14.32 8.53
N ALA A 751 -22.18 -13.22 9.07
CA ALA A 751 -22.92 -12.11 9.64
C ALA A 751 -22.12 -10.81 9.45
N PRO A 752 -22.73 -9.61 9.57
CA PRO A 752 -22.00 -8.35 9.48
C PRO A 752 -20.81 -8.31 10.45
N GLY A 753 -19.60 -8.08 9.93
CA GLY A 753 -18.37 -8.07 10.72
C GLY A 753 -17.87 -9.45 11.22
N SER A 754 -18.58 -10.55 10.91
CA SER A 754 -18.23 -11.91 11.35
C SER A 754 -17.82 -12.76 10.16
N GLU A 755 -16.70 -13.47 10.24
CA GLU A 755 -16.10 -14.18 9.12
C GLU A 755 -15.55 -15.56 9.52
N LEU A 756 -15.73 -16.53 8.62
CA LEU A 756 -14.98 -17.77 8.57
C LEU A 756 -13.96 -17.69 7.43
N SER A 757 -12.70 -17.93 7.73
CA SER A 757 -11.62 -18.00 6.75
C SER A 757 -10.93 -19.37 6.82
N VAL A 758 -10.71 -19.98 5.64
CA VAL A 758 -9.95 -21.22 5.48
C VAL A 758 -8.83 -20.92 4.48
N THR A 759 -7.60 -21.09 4.92
CA THR A 759 -6.42 -20.81 4.10
C THR A 759 -5.56 -22.05 3.97
N TYR A 760 -5.29 -22.47 2.73
CA TYR A 760 -4.27 -23.45 2.40
C TYR A 760 -3.10 -22.76 1.71
N LYS A 761 -1.90 -23.07 2.17
CA LYS A 761 -0.64 -22.61 1.58
C LYS A 761 0.26 -23.80 1.31
N ASP A 762 0.95 -23.72 0.20
CA ASP A 762 2.02 -24.65 -0.17
C ASP A 762 3.21 -23.84 -0.70
N VAL A 763 4.41 -24.11 -0.19
CA VAL A 763 5.64 -23.43 -0.61
C VAL A 763 6.74 -24.46 -0.79
N ALA A 764 7.34 -24.45 -1.98
CA ALA A 764 8.56 -25.19 -2.27
C ALA A 764 9.64 -24.21 -2.72
N GLU A 765 10.84 -24.38 -2.19
CA GLU A 765 12.00 -23.54 -2.49
C GLU A 765 13.19 -24.40 -2.85
N ASP A 766 13.98 -23.95 -3.82
CA ASP A 766 15.18 -24.63 -4.29
C ASP A 766 16.27 -23.62 -4.59
N TYR A 767 17.43 -23.81 -4.01
CA TYR A 767 18.62 -22.98 -4.20
C TYR A 767 19.81 -23.85 -4.56
N GLU A 768 20.36 -23.65 -5.76
CA GLU A 768 21.50 -24.42 -6.23
C GLU A 768 22.56 -23.52 -6.91
N THR A 769 23.80 -23.96 -6.85
CA THR A 769 24.95 -23.22 -7.41
C THR A 769 25.45 -23.79 -8.74
N LEU A 770 25.14 -25.05 -9.04
CA LEU A 770 25.72 -25.77 -10.20
C LEU A 770 24.68 -26.14 -11.27
N ASN A 771 23.41 -25.92 -11.02
CA ASN A 771 22.37 -26.31 -11.96
C ASN A 771 22.34 -25.35 -13.18
N ARG A 772 22.28 -25.93 -14.38
CA ARG A 772 22.21 -25.22 -15.66
C ARG A 772 20.94 -25.51 -16.47
N GLU A 773 19.92 -26.04 -15.84
CA GLU A 773 18.67 -26.40 -16.51
C GLU A 773 17.84 -25.17 -16.87
N GLY A 774 17.10 -25.27 -17.96
CA GLY A 774 16.16 -24.22 -18.37
C GLY A 774 14.88 -24.18 -17.53
N TYR A 775 14.05 -23.16 -17.75
CA TYR A 775 12.84 -22.86 -16.97
C TYR A 775 11.90 -24.05 -16.75
N GLY A 776 11.54 -24.80 -17.81
CA GLY A 776 10.61 -25.92 -17.68
C GLY A 776 11.08 -27.07 -16.79
N ARG A 777 12.38 -27.40 -16.84
CA ARG A 777 12.97 -28.41 -15.96
C ARG A 777 13.07 -27.93 -14.52
N ASN A 778 13.43 -26.65 -14.31
CA ASN A 778 13.43 -26.04 -12.98
C ASN A 778 12.03 -26.01 -12.36
N PHE A 779 10.98 -25.75 -13.16
CA PHE A 779 9.60 -25.84 -12.70
C PHE A 779 9.26 -27.25 -12.23
N GLY A 780 9.56 -28.26 -13.05
CA GLY A 780 9.32 -29.67 -12.64
C GLY A 780 10.10 -30.08 -11.39
N ARG A 781 11.32 -29.57 -11.23
CA ARG A 781 12.18 -29.87 -10.09
C ARG A 781 11.67 -29.25 -8.79
N VAL A 782 11.27 -27.97 -8.78
CA VAL A 782 10.80 -27.31 -7.56
C VAL A 782 9.49 -27.94 -7.06
N ILE A 783 8.61 -28.38 -7.95
CA ILE A 783 7.40 -29.11 -7.54
C ILE A 783 7.74 -30.46 -6.87
N GLY A 784 8.87 -31.07 -7.26
CA GLY A 784 9.35 -32.33 -6.66
C GLY A 784 10.14 -32.13 -5.36
N ARG A 785 10.44 -30.88 -4.95
CA ARG A 785 11.12 -30.59 -3.68
C ARG A 785 10.20 -30.78 -2.47
N PRO A 786 10.73 -30.94 -1.26
CA PRO A 786 9.93 -30.94 -0.05
C PRO A 786 9.00 -29.73 0.00
N GLN A 787 7.71 -29.97 0.22
CA GLN A 787 6.64 -28.98 0.23
C GLN A 787 6.36 -28.57 1.68
N ASN A 788 6.31 -27.26 1.94
CA ASN A 788 5.83 -26.72 3.21
C ASN A 788 4.34 -26.42 3.10
N ASN A 789 3.54 -27.36 3.57
CA ASN A 789 2.08 -27.29 3.51
C ASN A 789 1.51 -26.73 4.82
N SER A 790 0.58 -25.81 4.71
CA SER A 790 -0.15 -25.26 5.84
C SER A 790 -1.64 -25.16 5.54
N LEU A 791 -2.46 -25.71 6.43
CA LEU A 791 -3.91 -25.53 6.40
C LEU A 791 -4.35 -24.87 7.69
N SER A 792 -5.02 -23.73 7.58
CA SER A 792 -5.48 -22.95 8.71
C SER A 792 -6.96 -22.59 8.62
N PHE A 793 -7.62 -22.57 9.77
CA PHE A 793 -9.01 -22.19 9.96
C PHE A 793 -9.09 -21.05 10.95
N LYS A 794 -9.91 -20.03 10.68
CA LYS A 794 -10.18 -18.95 11.61
C LYS A 794 -11.66 -18.59 11.57
N VAL A 795 -12.24 -18.46 12.75
CA VAL A 795 -13.58 -17.91 12.94
C VAL A 795 -13.42 -16.64 13.77
N LEU A 796 -13.89 -15.55 13.23
CA LEU A 796 -13.99 -14.26 13.90
C LEU A 796 -15.45 -13.91 14.05
N TYR A 797 -15.89 -13.56 15.27
CA TYR A 797 -17.26 -13.21 15.57
C TYR A 797 -17.36 -11.77 16.08
N TYR A 798 -18.11 -10.93 15.36
CA TYR A 798 -18.32 -9.53 15.73
C TYR A 798 -19.48 -9.37 16.71
N LEU A 799 -19.23 -8.69 17.83
CA LEU A 799 -20.20 -8.39 18.88
C LEU A 799 -20.28 -6.88 19.08
N ASP A 800 -21.41 -6.27 18.76
CA ASP A 800 -21.71 -4.88 19.05
C ASP A 800 -22.45 -4.78 20.39
N TYR A 801 -21.92 -3.98 21.32
CA TYR A 801 -22.52 -3.72 22.63
C TYR A 801 -23.98 -3.25 22.54
N LEU A 802 -24.33 -2.43 21.56
CA LEU A 802 -25.70 -1.93 21.38
C LEU A 802 -26.68 -3.05 20.97
N GLN A 803 -26.22 -4.04 20.22
CA GLN A 803 -27.03 -5.21 19.87
C GLN A 803 -27.24 -6.12 21.09
N LEU A 804 -26.22 -6.27 21.93
CA LEU A 804 -26.33 -7.03 23.17
C LEU A 804 -27.30 -6.36 24.16
N LYS A 805 -27.26 -5.02 24.29
CA LYS A 805 -28.16 -4.25 25.16
C LYS A 805 -29.63 -4.29 24.72
N LYS A 806 -29.91 -4.42 23.42
CA LYS A 806 -31.31 -4.52 22.90
C LYS A 806 -31.92 -5.92 23.11
N ARG A 807 -31.13 -6.95 23.40
CA ARG A 807 -31.60 -8.32 23.67
C ARG A 807 -31.96 -8.57 25.15
N ASN A 808 -31.58 -7.67 26.03
CA ASN A 808 -31.97 -7.65 27.43
C ASN A 808 -33.00 -6.52 27.66
#